data_900bb440e6021381cb17889cb5bee55f
#
_entry.id   900bb440e6021381cb17889cb5bee55f
#
_cell.length_a   1.000
_cell.length_b   1.000
_cell.length_c   1.000
_cell.angle_alpha   90.00
_cell.angle_beta   90.00
_cell.angle_gamma   90.00
#
_symmetry.space_group_name_H-M   'P 1'
#
loop_
_entity.id
_entity.type
_entity.pdbx_description
1 polymer ?
#
loop_
_entity_poly.entity_id
_entity_poly.type
_entity_poly.pdbx_seq_one_letter_code
_entity_poly.pdbx_strand_id
1 'polypeptide(L)'
;MKPLSSPLQQYWQTVVERLPEPLAEESLSAQAKSVLTFSDFVQDSVIAHPEWLTELESQPPQADEWQHYAAWLQEALSNVSDEAGLMRELRLFRRRIMVRIVWAQTLALVTEESILQQLSHLAETLIVAARDWLYDACCREWGTPCNAQGEAQPLLILGMGKLGGGELNFSSDIDLIFAWPEHGCTQGGRRELDNAQFFTRMGQRLIKVLDQPTQDGFVYRVDMRLRPFGESGPLVLSFAALEDYYQEQGRDWERYAMVKARIMGDSDGVYANELRALLRPFVFRRYIDFSVIQSLRNMKGMIAREVRRRGLTDNIKLGAGGIREIEFIVQVFQLIRGGREPSLQSRSLLPTLSAIAALHLLSENDAEQLRVAYLFLRRLENLLQSINDEQTQTLPSDELNRARLAWAMDFADWPQLTGVLTAHMANVRRVFNELIGDDESETQEESLSEQWRELWQDALQEDDTTPVLAHLSEDDRKQVLMLIADFRKELDKRTIGPRGRQVLDHLMPHLLSDVCAREDAAVTLSRITALLVGIVTRTTYLELLSEFPAALKHLISLCAASPMIASQLARYPLLLDELLDPNTLYQPTATDAYRDELRQYLLRVPEDDEEQQLEALRQFKQAQLLRIAAADIAGTLPVMKVSDHLTWLAEAMIDAVVQQAWVQMVARYGKPNHLNEREGRGFAVVGYGKLGGWELGYSSDLDLIFLHDCPMDAMTDGEREIDGRQFYLRLAQRIMHLFSTRTSSGILYEVDARLRPSGAAGMLVTSAEAFADYQKNEAWTWEHQALVRARVVYGDPQLTAHFDAVRREIMTLPREGKTLQTEVREMREKMRAHLGNKHRDRFDIKADEGGITDIEFITQYLVLRYAHEKPKLTRWSDNVRILELLAQNDIMEEQEAMALTRAYTTLRDELHHLALQELPGHVSEDCFTAERELVRASWQKWLVEE
;
A
#
# COMPACT_ATOMS: atom_id res chain seq x y z
N MET A 1 -3.57 -3.98 -49.89
CA MET A 1 -4.36 -5.13 -49.37
C MET A 1 -3.68 -6.41 -49.80
N LYS A 2 -3.44 -7.38 -48.92
CA LYS A 2 -2.77 -8.65 -49.22
C LYS A 2 -3.68 -9.54 -50.07
N PRO A 3 -3.22 -10.14 -51.15
CA PRO A 3 -4.06 -11.05 -51.93
C PRO A 3 -4.44 -12.30 -51.13
N LEU A 4 -5.60 -12.86 -51.45
CA LEU A 4 -6.07 -14.10 -50.84
C LEU A 4 -5.15 -15.28 -51.26
N SER A 5 -4.83 -16.15 -50.31
CA SER A 5 -4.09 -17.36 -50.57
C SER A 5 -4.90 -18.34 -51.46
N SER A 6 -4.21 -19.33 -52.08
CA SER A 6 -4.88 -20.28 -52.95
C SER A 6 -6.08 -20.99 -52.31
N PRO A 7 -6.00 -21.53 -51.06
CA PRO A 7 -7.15 -22.12 -50.40
C PRO A 7 -8.32 -21.13 -50.18
N LEU A 8 -8.02 -19.88 -49.91
CA LEU A 8 -9.04 -18.83 -49.71
C LEU A 8 -9.70 -18.42 -51.03
N GLN A 9 -8.94 -18.38 -52.14
CA GLN A 9 -9.48 -18.16 -53.48
C GLN A 9 -10.45 -19.27 -53.93
N GLN A 10 -10.12 -20.50 -53.62
CA GLN A 10 -11.00 -21.64 -53.89
C GLN A 10 -12.29 -21.56 -53.10
N TYR A 11 -12.18 -21.25 -51.81
CA TYR A 11 -13.34 -21.07 -50.94
C TYR A 11 -14.24 -19.89 -51.37
N TRP A 12 -13.65 -18.83 -51.87
CA TRP A 12 -14.41 -17.69 -52.39
C TRP A 12 -15.41 -18.08 -53.46
N GLN A 13 -15.08 -19.04 -54.36
CA GLN A 13 -16.01 -19.53 -55.36
C GLN A 13 -17.28 -20.15 -54.74
N THR A 14 -17.14 -20.82 -53.62
CA THR A 14 -18.27 -21.38 -52.86
C THR A 14 -19.09 -20.26 -52.19
N VAL A 15 -18.44 -19.20 -51.72
CA VAL A 15 -19.14 -18.06 -51.13
C VAL A 15 -20.02 -17.34 -52.17
N VAL A 16 -19.47 -17.11 -53.38
CA VAL A 16 -20.20 -16.48 -54.48
C VAL A 16 -21.51 -17.18 -54.81
N GLU A 17 -21.51 -18.52 -54.82
CA GLU A 17 -22.72 -19.33 -55.09
C GLU A 17 -23.83 -19.16 -54.06
N ARG A 18 -23.50 -18.71 -52.84
CA ARG A 18 -24.44 -18.50 -51.73
C ARG A 18 -24.99 -17.08 -51.69
N LEU A 19 -24.38 -16.12 -52.37
CA LEU A 19 -24.74 -14.71 -52.28
C LEU A 19 -26.05 -14.44 -53.04
N PRO A 20 -27.03 -13.69 -52.48
CA PRO A 20 -28.24 -13.32 -53.17
C PRO A 20 -27.95 -12.26 -54.25
N GLU A 21 -28.86 -12.11 -55.23
CA GLU A 21 -28.71 -11.15 -56.34
C GLU A 21 -28.32 -9.71 -55.94
N PRO A 22 -28.82 -9.14 -54.83
CA PRO A 22 -28.39 -7.80 -54.41
C PRO A 22 -26.87 -7.68 -54.10
N LEU A 23 -26.23 -8.82 -53.85
CA LEU A 23 -24.79 -8.93 -53.51
C LEU A 23 -24.00 -9.65 -54.61
N ALA A 24 -24.27 -9.38 -55.88
CA ALA A 24 -23.56 -9.99 -56.99
C ALA A 24 -22.05 -9.70 -56.92
N GLU A 25 -21.20 -10.68 -57.27
CA GLU A 25 -19.74 -10.57 -57.16
C GLU A 25 -19.16 -9.32 -57.83
N GLU A 26 -19.75 -8.88 -58.95
CA GLU A 26 -19.33 -7.71 -59.70
C GLU A 26 -19.53 -6.36 -58.94
N SER A 27 -20.40 -6.34 -57.96
CA SER A 27 -20.71 -5.17 -57.14
C SER A 27 -19.91 -5.08 -55.82
N LEU A 28 -19.15 -6.15 -55.46
CA LEU A 28 -18.44 -6.25 -54.22
C LEU A 28 -17.04 -5.63 -54.30
N SER A 29 -16.69 -4.85 -53.28
CA SER A 29 -15.34 -4.32 -53.13
C SER A 29 -14.36 -5.46 -52.80
N ALA A 30 -13.08 -5.22 -53.02
CA ALA A 30 -12.02 -6.15 -52.64
C ALA A 30 -11.98 -6.40 -51.11
N GLN A 31 -12.39 -5.40 -50.33
CA GLN A 31 -12.51 -5.49 -48.87
C GLN A 31 -13.65 -6.43 -48.49
N ALA A 32 -14.83 -6.26 -49.09
CA ALA A 32 -15.97 -7.12 -48.88
C ALA A 32 -15.66 -8.59 -49.22
N LYS A 33 -15.01 -8.82 -50.35
CA LYS A 33 -14.53 -10.14 -50.77
C LYS A 33 -13.66 -10.79 -49.72
N SER A 34 -12.70 -10.05 -49.16
CA SER A 34 -11.77 -10.55 -48.15
C SER A 34 -12.45 -10.91 -46.84
N VAL A 35 -13.31 -10.03 -46.32
CA VAL A 35 -14.03 -10.26 -45.05
C VAL A 35 -15.04 -11.39 -45.17
N LEU A 36 -15.79 -11.46 -46.26
CA LEU A 36 -16.72 -12.56 -46.55
C LEU A 36 -16.02 -13.92 -46.71
N THR A 37 -14.82 -13.93 -47.25
CA THR A 37 -14.00 -15.16 -47.33
C THR A 37 -13.48 -15.58 -45.94
N PHE A 38 -13.17 -14.62 -45.07
CA PHE A 38 -12.62 -14.86 -43.75
C PHE A 38 -13.68 -15.35 -42.74
N SER A 39 -14.88 -14.77 -42.68
CA SER A 39 -15.87 -15.03 -41.65
C SER A 39 -17.19 -15.52 -42.17
N ASP A 40 -17.57 -16.74 -41.83
CA ASP A 40 -18.88 -17.31 -42.13
C ASP A 40 -19.98 -16.60 -41.34
N PHE A 41 -19.69 -16.11 -40.16
CA PHE A 41 -20.61 -15.28 -39.37
C PHE A 41 -21.00 -14.01 -40.10
N VAL A 42 -20.03 -13.32 -40.71
CA VAL A 42 -20.30 -12.12 -41.53
C VAL A 42 -21.07 -12.47 -42.78
N GLN A 43 -20.73 -13.59 -43.48
CA GLN A 43 -21.46 -14.05 -44.65
C GLN A 43 -22.96 -14.22 -44.31
N ASP A 44 -23.29 -15.03 -43.31
CA ASP A 44 -24.67 -15.34 -42.91
C ASP A 44 -25.42 -14.07 -42.46
N SER A 45 -24.73 -13.14 -41.79
CA SER A 45 -25.29 -11.88 -41.34
C SER A 45 -25.64 -10.94 -42.52
N VAL A 46 -24.75 -10.81 -43.49
CA VAL A 46 -24.91 -9.97 -44.68
C VAL A 46 -25.91 -10.58 -45.66
N ILE A 47 -25.98 -11.89 -45.78
CA ILE A 47 -27.01 -12.58 -46.57
C ILE A 47 -28.41 -12.28 -46.00
N ALA A 48 -28.55 -12.33 -44.68
CA ALA A 48 -29.83 -11.99 -44.01
C ALA A 48 -30.17 -10.51 -44.06
N HIS A 49 -29.15 -9.62 -44.06
CA HIS A 49 -29.26 -8.17 -43.99
C HIS A 49 -28.30 -7.48 -44.98
N PRO A 50 -28.59 -7.52 -46.28
CA PRO A 50 -27.70 -6.98 -47.33
C PRO A 50 -27.39 -5.48 -47.14
N GLU A 51 -28.29 -4.73 -46.53
CA GLU A 51 -28.12 -3.30 -46.20
C GLU A 51 -26.91 -3.05 -45.33
N TRP A 52 -26.50 -3.97 -44.46
CA TRP A 52 -25.34 -3.81 -43.61
C TRP A 52 -24.02 -3.76 -44.38
N LEU A 53 -23.91 -4.44 -45.49
CA LEU A 53 -22.72 -4.33 -46.32
C LEU A 53 -22.58 -2.97 -46.95
N THR A 54 -23.68 -2.43 -47.45
CA THR A 54 -23.73 -1.04 -48.01
C THR A 54 -23.35 -0.02 -46.92
N GLU A 55 -23.82 -0.21 -45.70
CA GLU A 55 -23.46 0.62 -44.57
C GLU A 55 -21.96 0.54 -44.28
N LEU A 56 -21.36 -0.67 -44.23
CA LEU A 56 -19.95 -0.86 -43.96
C LEU A 56 -19.05 -0.19 -45.00
N GLU A 57 -19.42 -0.26 -46.26
CA GLU A 57 -18.65 0.36 -47.34
C GLU A 57 -18.79 1.88 -47.41
N SER A 58 -19.98 2.41 -47.10
CA SER A 58 -20.22 3.86 -47.06
C SER A 58 -19.72 4.54 -45.78
N GLN A 59 -19.78 3.85 -44.65
CA GLN A 59 -19.39 4.33 -43.33
C GLN A 59 -18.49 3.29 -42.62
N PRO A 60 -17.22 3.22 -42.97
CA PRO A 60 -16.30 2.27 -42.38
C PRO A 60 -16.20 2.44 -40.86
N PRO A 61 -16.06 1.33 -40.11
CA PRO A 61 -15.90 1.36 -38.64
C PRO A 61 -14.72 2.23 -38.21
N GLN A 62 -14.93 2.98 -37.13
CA GLN A 62 -13.93 3.87 -36.52
C GLN A 62 -13.52 3.35 -35.13
N ALA A 63 -12.36 3.81 -34.63
CA ALA A 63 -11.82 3.38 -33.34
C ALA A 63 -12.68 3.80 -32.14
N ASP A 64 -13.38 4.92 -32.24
CA ASP A 64 -14.22 5.54 -31.19
C ASP A 64 -15.72 5.31 -31.39
N GLU A 65 -16.09 4.43 -32.30
CA GLU A 65 -17.48 4.11 -32.68
C GLU A 65 -18.31 3.65 -31.47
N TRP A 66 -17.72 3.00 -30.50
CA TRP A 66 -18.38 2.56 -29.29
C TRP A 66 -19.08 3.67 -28.51
N GLN A 67 -18.64 4.92 -28.67
CA GLN A 67 -19.30 6.08 -28.04
C GLN A 67 -20.72 6.30 -28.52
N HIS A 68 -21.07 5.79 -29.68
CA HIS A 68 -22.38 5.93 -30.29
C HIS A 68 -23.31 4.74 -30.03
N TYR A 69 -22.82 3.63 -29.52
CA TYR A 69 -23.61 2.41 -29.32
C TYR A 69 -24.86 2.62 -28.47
N ALA A 70 -24.74 3.36 -27.36
CA ALA A 70 -25.88 3.64 -26.49
C ALA A 70 -27.00 4.43 -27.22
N ALA A 71 -26.62 5.47 -27.99
CA ALA A 71 -27.57 6.27 -28.77
C ALA A 71 -28.22 5.45 -29.89
N TRP A 72 -27.48 4.67 -30.62
CA TRP A 72 -27.99 3.80 -31.67
C TRP A 72 -28.92 2.74 -31.14
N LEU A 73 -28.60 2.12 -30.00
CA LEU A 73 -29.47 1.14 -29.38
C LEU A 73 -30.77 1.78 -28.84
N GLN A 74 -30.68 2.95 -28.25
CA GLN A 74 -31.81 3.69 -27.74
C GLN A 74 -32.80 4.02 -28.89
N GLU A 75 -32.29 4.43 -30.05
CA GLU A 75 -33.09 4.66 -31.26
C GLU A 75 -33.77 3.34 -31.71
N ALA A 76 -33.06 2.24 -31.78
CA ALA A 76 -33.58 0.92 -32.14
C ALA A 76 -34.72 0.46 -31.18
N LEU A 77 -34.57 0.77 -29.87
CA LEU A 77 -35.53 0.39 -28.85
C LEU A 77 -36.72 1.37 -28.72
N SER A 78 -36.72 2.50 -29.39
CA SER A 78 -37.74 3.56 -29.23
C SER A 78 -39.19 3.12 -29.47
N ASN A 79 -39.39 2.15 -30.34
CA ASN A 79 -40.71 1.62 -30.69
C ASN A 79 -41.02 0.24 -30.07
N VAL A 80 -40.15 -0.25 -29.18
CA VAL A 80 -40.35 -1.54 -28.53
C VAL A 80 -41.32 -1.42 -27.37
N SER A 81 -42.40 -2.20 -27.41
CA SER A 81 -43.45 -2.15 -26.40
C SER A 81 -43.58 -3.42 -25.56
N ASP A 82 -42.97 -4.52 -25.99
CA ASP A 82 -43.01 -5.80 -25.32
C ASP A 82 -41.63 -6.48 -25.22
N GLU A 83 -41.56 -7.49 -24.37
CA GLU A 83 -40.32 -8.22 -24.10
C GLU A 83 -39.81 -8.99 -25.35
N ALA A 84 -40.70 -9.48 -26.17
CA ALA A 84 -40.34 -10.16 -27.41
C ALA A 84 -39.67 -9.22 -28.41
N GLY A 85 -40.17 -8.00 -28.53
CA GLY A 85 -39.57 -6.92 -29.30
C GLY A 85 -38.21 -6.52 -28.77
N LEU A 86 -38.07 -6.41 -27.44
CA LEU A 86 -36.77 -6.15 -26.80
C LEU A 86 -35.76 -7.22 -27.15
N MET A 87 -36.13 -8.49 -26.98
CA MET A 87 -35.23 -9.63 -27.28
C MET A 87 -34.75 -9.62 -28.72
N ARG A 88 -35.65 -9.30 -29.65
CA ARG A 88 -35.34 -9.22 -31.08
C ARG A 88 -34.35 -8.08 -31.39
N GLU A 89 -34.69 -6.86 -30.95
CA GLU A 89 -33.86 -5.69 -31.25
C GLU A 89 -32.46 -5.77 -30.63
N LEU A 90 -32.36 -6.29 -29.43
CA LEU A 90 -31.02 -6.52 -28.78
C LEU A 90 -30.16 -7.48 -29.61
N ARG A 91 -30.75 -8.57 -30.13
CA ARG A 91 -30.03 -9.56 -30.94
C ARG A 91 -29.60 -9.02 -32.29
N LEU A 92 -30.46 -8.31 -32.96
CA LEU A 92 -30.16 -7.67 -34.23
C LEU A 92 -29.09 -6.59 -34.07
N PHE A 93 -29.19 -5.79 -33.03
CA PHE A 93 -28.21 -4.76 -32.73
C PHE A 93 -26.82 -5.38 -32.43
N ARG A 94 -26.77 -6.39 -31.56
CA ARG A 94 -25.52 -7.12 -31.30
C ARG A 94 -24.92 -7.64 -32.60
N ARG A 95 -25.69 -8.34 -33.41
CA ARG A 95 -25.21 -8.96 -34.65
C ARG A 95 -24.67 -7.91 -35.63
N ARG A 96 -25.35 -6.79 -35.78
CA ARG A 96 -24.92 -5.68 -36.65
C ARG A 96 -23.59 -5.10 -36.19
N ILE A 97 -23.46 -4.78 -34.92
CA ILE A 97 -22.21 -4.23 -34.39
C ILE A 97 -21.06 -5.25 -34.43
N MET A 98 -21.35 -6.51 -34.13
CA MET A 98 -20.35 -7.57 -34.21
C MET A 98 -19.79 -7.72 -35.64
N VAL A 99 -20.64 -7.63 -36.66
CA VAL A 99 -20.23 -7.60 -38.08
C VAL A 99 -19.31 -6.41 -38.35
N ARG A 100 -19.61 -5.22 -37.83
CA ARG A 100 -18.73 -4.04 -37.94
C ARG A 100 -17.38 -4.26 -37.29
N ILE A 101 -17.36 -4.89 -36.10
CA ILE A 101 -16.11 -5.19 -35.37
C ILE A 101 -15.28 -6.21 -36.14
N VAL A 102 -15.86 -7.28 -36.69
CA VAL A 102 -15.11 -8.24 -37.54
C VAL A 102 -14.53 -7.57 -38.78
N TRP A 103 -15.31 -6.73 -39.40
CA TRP A 103 -14.85 -5.92 -40.54
C TRP A 103 -13.63 -5.09 -40.22
N ALA A 104 -13.71 -4.32 -39.12
CA ALA A 104 -12.62 -3.47 -38.66
C ALA A 104 -11.36 -4.28 -38.31
N GLN A 105 -11.51 -5.41 -37.63
CA GLN A 105 -10.40 -6.25 -37.20
C GLN A 105 -9.74 -7.01 -38.37
N THR A 106 -10.53 -7.60 -39.23
CA THR A 106 -10.03 -8.35 -40.38
C THR A 106 -9.26 -7.47 -41.34
N LEU A 107 -9.72 -6.25 -41.55
CA LEU A 107 -9.06 -5.25 -42.42
C LEU A 107 -8.01 -4.39 -41.69
N ALA A 108 -7.77 -4.65 -40.40
CA ALA A 108 -6.83 -3.88 -39.56
C ALA A 108 -7.09 -2.36 -39.62
N LEU A 109 -8.36 -1.94 -39.61
CA LEU A 109 -8.76 -0.53 -39.62
C LEU A 109 -8.52 0.16 -38.25
N VAL A 110 -8.53 -0.61 -37.18
CA VAL A 110 -8.38 -0.15 -35.80
C VAL A 110 -7.40 -1.05 -35.05
N THR A 111 -6.88 -0.55 -33.93
CA THR A 111 -5.97 -1.32 -33.06
C THR A 111 -6.70 -2.43 -32.31
N GLU A 112 -5.98 -3.47 -31.88
CA GLU A 112 -6.58 -4.56 -31.11
C GLU A 112 -7.12 -4.06 -29.77
N GLU A 113 -6.49 -3.09 -29.14
CA GLU A 113 -6.99 -2.43 -27.93
C GLU A 113 -8.37 -1.80 -28.16
N SER A 114 -8.58 -1.17 -29.30
CA SER A 114 -9.87 -0.61 -29.69
C SER A 114 -10.91 -1.71 -29.93
N ILE A 115 -10.53 -2.84 -30.51
CA ILE A 115 -11.44 -4.00 -30.68
C ILE A 115 -11.93 -4.53 -29.33
N LEU A 116 -11.02 -4.73 -28.37
CA LEU A 116 -11.39 -5.18 -27.02
C LEU A 116 -12.32 -4.19 -26.30
N GLN A 117 -12.06 -2.91 -26.48
CA GLN A 117 -12.89 -1.83 -25.95
C GLN A 117 -14.29 -1.83 -26.59
N GLN A 118 -14.37 -1.93 -27.90
CA GLN A 118 -15.65 -1.97 -28.65
C GLN A 118 -16.50 -3.18 -28.24
N LEU A 119 -15.90 -4.37 -28.15
CA LEU A 119 -16.59 -5.59 -27.71
C LEU A 119 -17.14 -5.44 -26.28
N SER A 120 -16.36 -4.89 -25.39
CA SER A 120 -16.75 -4.69 -23.98
C SER A 120 -17.86 -3.64 -23.84
N HIS A 121 -17.76 -2.53 -24.56
CA HIS A 121 -18.77 -1.48 -24.55
C HIS A 121 -20.09 -1.93 -25.22
N LEU A 122 -20.01 -2.76 -26.26
CA LEU A 122 -21.18 -3.37 -26.84
C LEU A 122 -21.94 -4.23 -25.81
N ALA A 123 -21.24 -5.09 -25.10
CA ALA A 123 -21.83 -5.92 -24.06
C ALA A 123 -22.45 -5.08 -22.94
N GLU A 124 -21.72 -4.08 -22.45
CA GLU A 124 -22.21 -3.17 -21.42
C GLU A 124 -23.46 -2.41 -21.86
N THR A 125 -23.46 -1.88 -23.09
CA THR A 125 -24.60 -1.18 -23.67
C THR A 125 -25.85 -2.06 -23.74
N LEU A 126 -25.70 -3.30 -24.20
CA LEU A 126 -26.80 -4.27 -24.31
C LEU A 126 -27.34 -4.68 -22.92
N ILE A 127 -26.45 -4.92 -21.95
CA ILE A 127 -26.81 -5.28 -20.58
C ILE A 127 -27.60 -4.12 -19.91
N VAL A 128 -27.08 -2.90 -20.01
CA VAL A 128 -27.68 -1.72 -19.39
C VAL A 128 -29.04 -1.40 -20.03
N ALA A 129 -29.13 -1.44 -21.34
CA ALA A 129 -30.41 -1.22 -22.03
C ALA A 129 -31.45 -2.26 -21.67
N ALA A 130 -31.09 -3.53 -21.59
CA ALA A 130 -31.98 -4.61 -21.17
C ALA A 130 -32.43 -4.42 -19.70
N ARG A 131 -31.51 -4.08 -18.81
CA ARG A 131 -31.78 -3.80 -17.39
C ARG A 131 -32.79 -2.65 -17.25
N ASP A 132 -32.52 -1.53 -17.90
CA ASP A 132 -33.33 -0.32 -17.74
C ASP A 132 -34.72 -0.52 -18.30
N TRP A 133 -34.84 -1.15 -19.47
CA TRP A 133 -36.15 -1.47 -20.07
C TRP A 133 -36.97 -2.42 -19.19
N LEU A 134 -36.31 -3.46 -18.65
CA LEU A 134 -36.97 -4.42 -17.76
C LEU A 134 -37.29 -3.82 -16.40
N TYR A 135 -36.48 -2.94 -15.87
CA TYR A 135 -36.77 -2.21 -14.64
C TYR A 135 -38.09 -1.41 -14.76
N ASP A 136 -38.20 -0.64 -15.82
CA ASP A 136 -39.44 0.13 -16.10
C ASP A 136 -40.65 -0.78 -16.32
N ALA A 137 -40.48 -1.89 -17.03
CA ALA A 137 -41.56 -2.87 -17.24
C ALA A 137 -41.97 -3.53 -15.92
N CYS A 138 -41.01 -3.94 -15.07
CA CYS A 138 -41.29 -4.53 -13.77
C CYS A 138 -41.93 -3.52 -12.81
N CYS A 139 -41.51 -2.26 -12.83
CA CYS A 139 -42.13 -1.21 -12.02
C CYS A 139 -43.57 -0.96 -12.40
N ARG A 140 -43.92 -0.99 -13.69
CA ARG A 140 -45.31 -0.90 -14.15
C ARG A 140 -46.16 -2.08 -13.72
N GLU A 141 -45.57 -3.27 -13.69
CA GLU A 141 -46.26 -4.52 -13.35
C GLU A 141 -46.40 -4.73 -11.84
N TRP A 142 -45.32 -4.47 -11.05
CA TRP A 142 -45.22 -4.84 -9.63
C TRP A 142 -45.09 -3.64 -8.69
N GLY A 143 -44.96 -2.42 -9.20
CA GLY A 143 -44.61 -1.24 -8.41
C GLY A 143 -43.14 -0.99 -8.35
N THR A 144 -42.77 0.21 -7.93
CA THR A 144 -41.37 0.62 -7.82
C THR A 144 -40.78 0.15 -6.49
N PRO A 145 -39.66 -0.60 -6.49
CA PRO A 145 -39.00 -1.00 -5.26
C PRO A 145 -38.41 0.22 -4.55
N CYS A 146 -38.75 0.41 -3.28
CA CYS A 146 -38.32 1.55 -2.49
C CYS A 146 -37.68 1.11 -1.18
N ASN A 147 -36.80 1.96 -0.63
CA ASN A 147 -36.27 1.81 0.73
C ASN A 147 -37.31 2.31 1.78
N ALA A 148 -36.93 2.29 3.04
CA ALA A 148 -37.76 2.75 4.16
C ALA A 148 -38.12 4.25 4.07
N GLN A 149 -37.35 5.06 3.36
CA GLN A 149 -37.55 6.47 3.12
C GLN A 149 -38.43 6.75 1.89
N GLY A 150 -38.80 5.72 1.15
CA GLY A 150 -39.61 5.86 -0.08
C GLY A 150 -38.77 6.18 -1.34
N GLU A 151 -37.46 6.05 -1.27
CA GLU A 151 -36.58 6.27 -2.40
C GLU A 151 -36.47 5.01 -3.27
N ALA A 152 -36.59 5.19 -4.59
CA ALA A 152 -36.51 4.09 -5.54
C ALA A 152 -35.13 3.40 -5.51
N GLN A 153 -35.14 2.07 -5.48
CA GLN A 153 -33.94 1.27 -5.46
C GLN A 153 -33.63 0.72 -6.85
N PRO A 154 -32.35 0.84 -7.31
CA PRO A 154 -31.91 0.28 -8.59
C PRO A 154 -31.43 -1.16 -8.46
N LEU A 155 -31.36 -1.87 -9.59
CA LEU A 155 -30.58 -3.07 -9.73
C LEU A 155 -29.17 -2.70 -10.23
N LEU A 156 -28.13 -3.04 -9.46
CA LEU A 156 -26.74 -2.90 -9.88
C LEU A 156 -26.22 -4.22 -10.42
N ILE A 157 -25.47 -4.15 -11.51
CA ILE A 157 -24.89 -5.30 -12.18
C ILE A 157 -23.37 -5.16 -12.16
N LEU A 158 -22.68 -6.13 -11.55
CA LEU A 158 -21.26 -6.26 -11.64
C LEU A 158 -20.91 -7.15 -12.84
N GLY A 159 -20.16 -6.60 -13.79
CA GLY A 159 -19.48 -7.38 -14.82
C GLY A 159 -18.17 -7.89 -14.28
N MET A 160 -17.96 -9.19 -14.39
CA MET A 160 -16.78 -9.88 -13.88
C MET A 160 -15.81 -10.25 -15.00
N GLY A 161 -14.65 -10.75 -14.66
CA GLY A 161 -13.69 -11.29 -15.60
C GLY A 161 -13.31 -10.31 -16.73
N LYS A 162 -13.28 -10.80 -17.97
CA LYS A 162 -12.90 -9.97 -19.12
C LYS A 162 -13.88 -8.82 -19.39
N LEU A 163 -15.17 -9.02 -19.11
CA LEU A 163 -16.16 -7.93 -19.21
C LEU A 163 -15.86 -6.80 -18.24
N GLY A 164 -15.63 -7.13 -16.97
CA GLY A 164 -15.27 -6.15 -15.96
C GLY A 164 -13.98 -5.41 -16.26
N GLY A 165 -12.99 -6.09 -16.82
CA GLY A 165 -11.71 -5.53 -17.25
C GLY A 165 -11.78 -4.64 -18.51
N GLY A 166 -12.91 -4.61 -19.20
CA GLY A 166 -13.01 -3.93 -20.50
C GLY A 166 -12.25 -4.65 -21.63
N GLU A 167 -12.13 -5.98 -21.54
CA GLU A 167 -11.28 -6.80 -22.38
C GLU A 167 -12.04 -8.02 -22.94
N LEU A 168 -13.33 -7.87 -23.18
CA LEU A 168 -14.18 -8.96 -23.64
C LEU A 168 -13.69 -9.50 -24.98
N ASN A 169 -13.71 -10.81 -25.16
CA ASN A 169 -13.43 -11.43 -26.45
C ASN A 169 -14.70 -11.54 -27.30
N PHE A 170 -14.53 -11.85 -28.59
CA PHE A 170 -15.60 -11.80 -29.59
C PHE A 170 -16.80 -12.69 -29.22
N SER A 171 -16.58 -13.97 -28.96
CA SER A 171 -17.64 -14.87 -28.50
C SER A 171 -17.34 -15.31 -27.07
N SER A 172 -17.85 -14.55 -26.11
CA SER A 172 -17.61 -14.76 -24.68
C SER A 172 -18.93 -15.00 -23.95
N ASP A 173 -18.84 -15.81 -22.89
CA ASP A 173 -19.80 -15.74 -21.81
C ASP A 173 -19.60 -14.45 -21.05
N ILE A 174 -20.65 -13.93 -20.46
CA ILE A 174 -20.59 -12.78 -19.54
C ILE A 174 -20.84 -13.25 -18.12
N ASP A 175 -19.85 -13.05 -17.27
CA ASP A 175 -19.96 -13.34 -15.84
C ASP A 175 -20.57 -12.14 -15.12
N LEU A 176 -21.70 -12.34 -14.45
CA LEU A 176 -22.46 -11.25 -13.81
C LEU A 176 -22.74 -11.57 -12.33
N ILE A 177 -22.80 -10.52 -11.53
CA ILE A 177 -23.35 -10.54 -10.16
C ILE A 177 -24.37 -9.43 -10.04
N PHE A 178 -25.55 -9.74 -9.50
CA PHE A 178 -26.64 -8.81 -9.29
C PHE A 178 -26.74 -8.39 -7.83
N ALA A 179 -26.87 -7.07 -7.61
CA ALA A 179 -27.00 -6.51 -6.28
C ALA A 179 -28.05 -5.40 -6.22
N TRP A 180 -28.64 -5.21 -5.07
CA TRP A 180 -29.56 -4.13 -4.79
C TRP A 180 -29.28 -3.50 -3.42
N PRO A 181 -29.53 -2.16 -3.23
CA PRO A 181 -28.97 -1.47 -2.08
C PRO A 181 -29.67 -1.81 -0.75
N GLU A 182 -30.96 -1.45 -0.61
CA GLU A 182 -31.62 -1.38 0.69
C GLU A 182 -32.93 -2.15 0.72
N HIS A 183 -33.21 -2.76 1.87
CA HIS A 183 -34.49 -3.44 2.11
C HIS A 183 -35.66 -2.49 2.06
N GLY A 184 -36.82 -3.00 1.66
CA GLY A 184 -38.05 -2.29 1.56
C GLY A 184 -39.06 -3.07 0.71
N CYS A 185 -40.10 -2.39 0.30
CA CYS A 185 -41.19 -2.96 -0.50
C CYS A 185 -41.53 -2.08 -1.69
N THR A 186 -42.18 -2.68 -2.70
CA THR A 186 -42.67 -1.94 -3.88
C THR A 186 -43.81 -0.99 -3.53
N GLN A 187 -43.83 0.16 -4.18
CA GLN A 187 -44.89 1.17 -4.07
C GLN A 187 -45.58 1.38 -5.42
N GLY A 188 -46.86 1.60 -5.38
CA GLY A 188 -47.68 1.88 -6.57
C GLY A 188 -48.13 0.67 -7.40
N GLY A 189 -47.82 -0.55 -6.96
CA GLY A 189 -48.24 -1.79 -7.58
C GLY A 189 -49.62 -2.28 -7.06
N ARG A 190 -50.23 -3.24 -7.78
CA ARG A 190 -51.48 -3.89 -7.32
C ARG A 190 -51.27 -4.76 -6.07
N ARG A 191 -50.11 -5.23 -5.85
CA ARG A 191 -49.73 -6.07 -4.72
C ARG A 191 -48.31 -5.67 -4.28
N GLU A 192 -48.15 -5.45 -3.01
CA GLU A 192 -46.85 -5.16 -2.40
C GLU A 192 -45.92 -6.39 -2.50
N LEU A 193 -44.74 -6.17 -3.04
CA LEU A 193 -43.62 -7.16 -3.08
C LEU A 193 -42.48 -6.65 -2.24
N ASP A 194 -41.78 -7.57 -1.58
CA ASP A 194 -40.47 -7.30 -0.99
C ASP A 194 -39.45 -7.02 -2.09
N ASN A 195 -38.52 -6.10 -1.85
CA ASN A 195 -37.45 -5.76 -2.78
C ASN A 195 -36.64 -7.00 -3.22
N ALA A 196 -36.37 -7.94 -2.33
CA ALA A 196 -35.70 -9.18 -2.68
C ALA A 196 -36.48 -10.00 -3.73
N GLN A 197 -37.78 -10.09 -3.58
CA GLN A 197 -38.64 -10.78 -4.56
C GLN A 197 -38.72 -10.03 -5.90
N PHE A 198 -38.81 -8.70 -5.86
CA PHE A 198 -38.83 -7.86 -7.04
C PHE A 198 -37.56 -8.07 -7.87
N PHE A 199 -36.41 -7.90 -7.24
CA PHE A 199 -35.12 -8.00 -7.94
C PHE A 199 -34.76 -9.43 -8.37
N THR A 200 -35.19 -10.45 -7.63
CA THR A 200 -35.01 -11.83 -8.05
C THR A 200 -35.80 -12.13 -9.33
N ARG A 201 -37.06 -11.70 -9.41
CA ARG A 201 -37.87 -11.87 -10.61
C ARG A 201 -37.35 -11.06 -11.79
N MET A 202 -36.92 -9.82 -11.52
CA MET A 202 -36.32 -8.97 -12.56
C MET A 202 -35.00 -9.58 -13.07
N GLY A 203 -34.14 -10.09 -12.17
CA GLY A 203 -32.90 -10.77 -12.54
C GLY A 203 -33.13 -12.00 -13.40
N GLN A 204 -34.12 -12.82 -13.08
CA GLN A 204 -34.52 -13.97 -13.88
C GLN A 204 -34.94 -13.57 -15.29
N ARG A 205 -35.76 -12.50 -15.44
CA ARG A 205 -36.17 -11.96 -16.73
C ARG A 205 -34.99 -11.41 -17.52
N LEU A 206 -34.08 -10.72 -16.86
CA LEU A 206 -32.88 -10.16 -17.49
C LEU A 206 -32.00 -11.28 -18.07
N ILE A 207 -31.76 -12.34 -17.32
CA ILE A 207 -31.00 -13.51 -17.81
C ILE A 207 -31.70 -14.11 -19.02
N LYS A 208 -33.00 -14.31 -18.94
CA LYS A 208 -33.80 -14.83 -20.05
C LYS A 208 -33.68 -13.98 -21.31
N VAL A 209 -33.78 -12.65 -21.17
CA VAL A 209 -33.67 -11.70 -22.30
C VAL A 209 -32.30 -11.80 -22.96
N LEU A 210 -31.24 -11.93 -22.19
CA LEU A 210 -29.86 -11.97 -22.71
C LEU A 210 -29.47 -13.35 -23.28
N ASP A 211 -29.82 -14.42 -22.57
CA ASP A 211 -29.25 -15.76 -22.80
C ASP A 211 -30.14 -16.66 -23.67
N GLN A 212 -31.46 -16.49 -23.63
CA GLN A 212 -32.37 -17.41 -24.33
C GLN A 212 -32.17 -17.39 -25.85
N PRO A 213 -31.85 -18.55 -26.49
CA PRO A 213 -31.76 -18.64 -27.93
C PRO A 213 -33.14 -18.39 -28.61
N THR A 214 -33.15 -17.59 -29.65
CA THR A 214 -34.32 -17.30 -30.52
C THR A 214 -33.94 -17.52 -31.98
N GLN A 215 -34.89 -17.32 -32.91
CA GLN A 215 -34.58 -17.34 -34.35
C GLN A 215 -33.53 -16.32 -34.78
N ASP A 216 -33.33 -15.24 -33.97
CA ASP A 216 -32.34 -14.18 -34.21
C ASP A 216 -31.02 -14.43 -33.42
N GLY A 217 -30.89 -15.61 -32.82
CA GLY A 217 -29.74 -15.98 -31.99
C GLY A 217 -29.92 -15.67 -30.51
N PHE A 218 -28.86 -15.36 -29.82
CA PHE A 218 -28.77 -14.97 -28.42
C PHE A 218 -28.03 -13.62 -28.30
N VAL A 219 -28.13 -12.95 -27.16
CA VAL A 219 -27.32 -11.75 -26.91
C VAL A 219 -25.97 -12.19 -26.34
N TYR A 220 -25.97 -12.75 -25.15
CA TYR A 220 -24.79 -13.36 -24.50
C TYR A 220 -25.21 -14.55 -23.64
N ARG A 221 -24.38 -15.56 -23.56
CA ARG A 221 -24.49 -16.59 -22.54
C ARG A 221 -24.15 -15.98 -21.19
N VAL A 222 -25.04 -16.09 -20.21
CA VAL A 222 -24.89 -15.48 -18.89
C VAL A 222 -24.42 -16.50 -17.87
N ASP A 223 -23.29 -16.23 -17.23
CA ASP A 223 -22.76 -17.03 -16.14
C ASP A 223 -22.92 -16.31 -14.81
N MET A 224 -23.68 -16.91 -13.89
CA MET A 224 -23.94 -16.37 -12.55
C MET A 224 -23.18 -17.12 -11.43
N ARG A 225 -22.25 -18.04 -11.80
CA ARG A 225 -21.57 -18.90 -10.81
C ARG A 225 -20.57 -18.18 -9.91
N LEU A 226 -20.13 -16.98 -10.30
CA LEU A 226 -19.23 -16.14 -9.48
C LEU A 226 -19.95 -15.40 -8.36
N ARG A 227 -21.31 -15.46 -8.29
CA ARG A 227 -22.06 -14.87 -7.20
C ARG A 227 -21.81 -15.56 -5.88
N PRO A 228 -22.02 -14.88 -4.73
CA PRO A 228 -21.93 -15.49 -3.41
C PRO A 228 -22.69 -16.81 -3.32
N PHE A 229 -22.07 -17.81 -2.73
CA PHE A 229 -22.53 -19.20 -2.63
C PHE A 229 -22.69 -19.93 -3.99
N GLY A 230 -22.24 -19.35 -5.09
CA GLY A 230 -22.31 -19.95 -6.42
C GLY A 230 -23.74 -20.30 -6.84
N GLU A 231 -23.93 -21.49 -7.42
CA GLU A 231 -25.25 -21.94 -7.91
C GLU A 231 -26.29 -22.15 -6.79
N SER A 232 -25.84 -22.42 -5.56
CA SER A 232 -26.73 -22.64 -4.41
C SER A 232 -27.20 -21.34 -3.72
N GLY A 233 -26.55 -20.21 -4.04
CA GLY A 233 -26.88 -18.91 -3.47
C GLY A 233 -28.04 -18.20 -4.14
N PRO A 234 -28.58 -17.15 -3.50
CA PRO A 234 -29.63 -16.33 -4.10
C PRO A 234 -29.13 -15.67 -5.39
N LEU A 235 -30.01 -15.48 -6.35
CA LEU A 235 -29.68 -14.88 -7.63
C LEU A 235 -29.26 -13.42 -7.51
N VAL A 236 -29.93 -12.70 -6.60
CA VAL A 236 -29.67 -11.27 -6.36
C VAL A 236 -29.48 -11.07 -4.87
N LEU A 237 -28.49 -10.29 -4.46
CA LEU A 237 -28.18 -10.03 -3.05
C LEU A 237 -28.32 -8.55 -2.73
N SER A 238 -28.75 -8.27 -1.49
CA SER A 238 -28.65 -6.92 -0.94
C SER A 238 -27.19 -6.54 -0.66
N PHE A 239 -26.90 -5.25 -0.58
CA PHE A 239 -25.58 -4.79 -0.21
C PHE A 239 -25.12 -5.33 1.16
N ALA A 240 -26.01 -5.35 2.14
CA ALA A 240 -25.70 -5.93 3.44
C ALA A 240 -25.32 -7.42 3.36
N ALA A 241 -26.07 -8.21 2.58
CA ALA A 241 -25.77 -9.62 2.39
C ALA A 241 -24.46 -9.87 1.62
N LEU A 242 -24.12 -8.99 0.67
CA LEU A 242 -22.84 -9.01 -0.04
C LEU A 242 -21.68 -8.72 0.92
N GLU A 243 -21.81 -7.69 1.76
CA GLU A 243 -20.79 -7.29 2.72
C GLU A 243 -20.53 -8.42 3.72
N ASP A 244 -21.57 -8.95 4.35
CA ASP A 244 -21.46 -10.07 5.29
C ASP A 244 -20.78 -11.29 4.65
N TYR A 245 -21.16 -11.64 3.43
CA TYR A 245 -20.57 -12.76 2.74
C TYR A 245 -19.07 -12.58 2.48
N TYR A 246 -18.65 -11.45 1.92
CA TYR A 246 -17.24 -11.23 1.59
C TYR A 246 -16.36 -10.99 2.81
N GLN A 247 -16.91 -10.48 3.89
CA GLN A 247 -16.19 -10.35 5.15
C GLN A 247 -15.97 -11.69 5.86
N GLU A 248 -17.00 -12.55 5.90
CA GLU A 248 -16.97 -13.77 6.71
C GLU A 248 -16.56 -15.02 5.90
N GLN A 249 -16.99 -15.12 4.65
CA GLN A 249 -16.90 -16.33 3.85
C GLN A 249 -16.19 -16.17 2.51
N GLY A 250 -15.80 -14.96 2.14
CA GLY A 250 -15.13 -14.68 0.88
C GLY A 250 -13.82 -15.46 0.73
N ARG A 251 -13.69 -16.21 -0.36
CA ARG A 251 -12.54 -17.07 -0.66
C ARG A 251 -11.51 -16.33 -1.50
N ASP A 252 -10.27 -16.80 -1.49
CA ASP A 252 -9.18 -16.19 -2.24
C ASP A 252 -9.43 -16.18 -3.76
N TRP A 253 -10.03 -17.23 -4.31
CA TRP A 253 -10.37 -17.24 -5.73
C TRP A 253 -11.48 -16.23 -6.09
N GLU A 254 -12.42 -15.95 -5.17
CA GLU A 254 -13.42 -14.90 -5.35
C GLU A 254 -12.77 -13.52 -5.28
N ARG A 255 -11.82 -13.35 -4.37
CA ARG A 255 -11.01 -12.14 -4.30
C ARG A 255 -10.22 -11.91 -5.60
N TYR A 256 -9.61 -12.96 -6.13
CA TYR A 256 -8.96 -12.93 -7.44
C TYR A 256 -9.92 -12.50 -8.57
N ALA A 257 -11.12 -13.07 -8.61
CA ALA A 257 -12.14 -12.71 -9.59
C ALA A 257 -12.62 -11.25 -9.43
N MET A 258 -12.77 -10.78 -8.18
CA MET A 258 -13.25 -9.42 -7.85
C MET A 258 -12.29 -8.30 -8.24
N VAL A 259 -11.02 -8.57 -8.48
CA VAL A 259 -10.06 -7.56 -8.99
C VAL A 259 -10.59 -6.89 -10.25
N LYS A 260 -11.26 -7.64 -11.12
CA LYS A 260 -11.82 -7.16 -12.39
C LYS A 260 -13.28 -6.72 -12.30
N ALA A 261 -13.92 -6.81 -11.15
CA ALA A 261 -15.34 -6.43 -10.99
C ALA A 261 -15.58 -4.96 -11.31
N ARG A 262 -16.51 -4.70 -12.21
CA ARG A 262 -16.91 -3.35 -12.63
C ARG A 262 -18.43 -3.24 -12.69
N ILE A 263 -18.97 -2.15 -12.17
CA ILE A 263 -20.40 -1.87 -12.24
C ILE A 263 -20.75 -1.48 -13.69
N MET A 264 -21.75 -2.16 -14.24
CA MET A 264 -22.25 -1.89 -15.60
C MET A 264 -23.14 -0.64 -15.61
N GLY A 265 -22.89 0.27 -16.54
CA GLY A 265 -23.66 1.50 -16.71
C GLY A 265 -23.04 2.69 -15.98
N ASP A 266 -23.89 3.61 -15.51
CA ASP A 266 -23.48 4.85 -14.88
C ASP A 266 -22.68 4.59 -13.58
N SER A 267 -21.43 5.03 -13.58
CA SER A 267 -20.46 4.71 -12.55
C SER A 267 -20.40 5.71 -11.40
N ASP A 268 -21.12 6.83 -11.47
CA ASP A 268 -20.97 7.96 -10.53
C ASP A 268 -22.15 8.13 -9.55
N GLY A 269 -23.14 7.20 -9.60
CA GLY A 269 -24.27 7.20 -8.70
C GLY A 269 -23.89 6.91 -7.23
N VAL A 270 -24.73 7.38 -6.29
CA VAL A 270 -24.52 7.17 -4.84
C VAL A 270 -24.38 5.69 -4.52
N TYR A 271 -25.27 4.86 -5.01
CA TYR A 271 -25.24 3.41 -4.76
C TYR A 271 -24.06 2.70 -5.45
N ALA A 272 -23.62 3.19 -6.61
CA ALA A 272 -22.42 2.67 -7.25
C ALA A 272 -21.18 2.93 -6.42
N ASN A 273 -21.05 4.12 -5.85
CA ASN A 273 -19.96 4.46 -4.94
C ASN A 273 -20.00 3.65 -3.64
N GLU A 274 -21.18 3.45 -3.08
CA GLU A 274 -21.39 2.62 -1.91
C GLU A 274 -20.97 1.16 -2.17
N LEU A 275 -21.38 0.57 -3.28
CA LEU A 275 -20.98 -0.79 -3.66
C LEU A 275 -19.47 -0.92 -3.85
N ARG A 276 -18.82 0.07 -4.46
CA ARG A 276 -17.35 0.08 -4.60
C ARG A 276 -16.66 0.15 -3.24
N ALA A 277 -17.15 1.01 -2.35
CA ALA A 277 -16.61 1.15 -1.00
C ALA A 277 -16.74 -0.15 -0.19
N LEU A 278 -17.85 -0.86 -0.35
CA LEU A 278 -18.12 -2.15 0.27
C LEU A 278 -17.17 -3.25 -0.23
N LEU A 279 -16.91 -3.33 -1.54
CA LEU A 279 -16.10 -4.39 -2.14
C LEU A 279 -14.60 -4.17 -2.00
N ARG A 280 -14.15 -2.91 -1.97
CA ARG A 280 -12.72 -2.55 -1.96
C ARG A 280 -11.90 -3.20 -0.83
N PRO A 281 -12.35 -3.23 0.44
CA PRO A 281 -11.59 -3.85 1.52
C PRO A 281 -11.40 -5.36 1.35
N PHE A 282 -12.34 -6.02 0.71
CA PHE A 282 -12.23 -7.44 0.39
C PHE A 282 -11.17 -7.69 -0.69
N VAL A 283 -11.13 -6.87 -1.74
CA VAL A 283 -10.24 -7.06 -2.89
C VAL A 283 -8.81 -6.61 -2.60
N PHE A 284 -8.66 -5.38 -2.11
CA PHE A 284 -7.36 -4.73 -1.92
C PHE A 284 -7.10 -4.55 -0.42
N ARG A 285 -6.66 -5.64 0.21
CA ARG A 285 -6.25 -5.63 1.60
C ARG A 285 -4.96 -4.84 1.74
N ARG A 286 -4.89 -4.01 2.76
CA ARG A 286 -3.74 -3.17 3.05
C ARG A 286 -2.53 -3.97 3.51
N TYR A 287 -2.78 -5.06 4.21
CA TYR A 287 -1.76 -5.98 4.68
C TYR A 287 -1.61 -7.12 3.70
N ILE A 288 -0.37 -7.52 3.45
CA ILE A 288 -0.11 -8.68 2.62
C ILE A 288 -0.61 -9.91 3.38
N ASP A 289 -1.60 -10.53 2.82
CA ASP A 289 -2.13 -11.79 3.30
C ASP A 289 -1.38 -12.92 2.56
N PHE A 290 -0.44 -13.52 3.25
CA PHE A 290 0.43 -14.56 2.67
C PHE A 290 -0.32 -15.85 2.36
N SER A 291 -1.49 -16.05 2.98
CA SER A 291 -2.39 -17.12 2.57
C SER A 291 -2.81 -16.98 1.10
N VAL A 292 -2.88 -15.74 0.59
CA VAL A 292 -3.18 -15.44 -0.81
C VAL A 292 -2.07 -15.94 -1.74
N ILE A 293 -0.80 -15.78 -1.38
CA ILE A 293 0.33 -16.23 -2.20
C ILE A 293 0.29 -17.75 -2.34
N GLN A 294 0.04 -18.45 -1.23
CA GLN A 294 -0.10 -19.91 -1.29
C GLN A 294 -1.35 -20.34 -2.06
N SER A 295 -2.45 -19.62 -1.91
CA SER A 295 -3.65 -19.85 -2.73
C SER A 295 -3.37 -19.62 -4.21
N LEU A 296 -2.59 -18.60 -4.55
CA LEU A 296 -2.13 -18.35 -5.92
C LEU A 296 -1.20 -19.45 -6.45
N ARG A 297 -0.28 -19.96 -5.61
CA ARG A 297 0.55 -21.13 -5.97
C ARG A 297 -0.28 -22.39 -6.19
N ASN A 298 -1.21 -22.64 -5.28
CA ASN A 298 -2.15 -23.76 -5.43
C ASN A 298 -2.96 -23.62 -6.71
N MET A 299 -3.40 -22.43 -7.04
CA MET A 299 -4.12 -22.10 -8.28
C MET A 299 -3.24 -22.31 -9.50
N LYS A 300 -1.96 -21.86 -9.46
CA LYS A 300 -0.95 -22.16 -10.50
C LYS A 300 -0.77 -23.66 -10.68
N GLY A 301 -0.58 -24.39 -9.58
CA GLY A 301 -0.43 -25.83 -9.60
C GLY A 301 -1.65 -26.57 -10.18
N MET A 302 -2.86 -26.10 -9.88
CA MET A 302 -4.09 -26.63 -10.48
C MET A 302 -4.15 -26.36 -11.98
N ILE A 303 -3.82 -25.15 -12.41
CA ILE A 303 -3.76 -24.78 -13.83
C ILE A 303 -2.76 -25.64 -14.58
N ALA A 304 -1.54 -25.79 -14.05
CA ALA A 304 -0.50 -26.59 -14.68
C ALA A 304 -0.86 -28.09 -14.75
N ARG A 305 -1.53 -28.62 -13.74
CA ARG A 305 -2.04 -30.00 -13.73
C ARG A 305 -3.16 -30.21 -14.76
N GLU A 306 -4.05 -29.25 -14.91
CA GLU A 306 -5.15 -29.31 -15.85
C GLU A 306 -4.66 -29.25 -17.30
N VAL A 307 -3.67 -28.39 -17.59
CA VAL A 307 -2.99 -28.30 -18.89
C VAL A 307 -2.38 -29.67 -19.26
N ARG A 308 -1.66 -30.30 -18.32
CA ARG A 308 -1.05 -31.63 -18.55
C ARG A 308 -2.08 -32.73 -18.73
N ARG A 309 -3.12 -32.72 -17.90
CA ARG A 309 -4.17 -33.76 -17.92
C ARG A 309 -5.01 -33.76 -19.20
N ARG A 310 -5.31 -32.54 -19.73
CA ARG A 310 -6.15 -32.37 -20.91
C ARG A 310 -5.40 -32.31 -22.23
N GLY A 311 -4.06 -32.29 -22.21
CA GLY A 311 -3.23 -32.17 -23.42
C GLY A 311 -3.50 -30.87 -24.19
N LEU A 312 -3.68 -29.73 -23.48
CA LEU A 312 -4.09 -28.45 -24.05
C LEU A 312 -2.93 -27.74 -24.79
N THR A 313 -2.18 -28.46 -25.62
CA THR A 313 -1.05 -27.87 -26.36
C THR A 313 -1.48 -26.86 -27.41
N ASP A 314 -2.65 -27.02 -27.98
CA ASP A 314 -3.19 -26.18 -29.07
C ASP A 314 -4.16 -25.11 -28.54
N ASN A 315 -4.28 -24.94 -27.23
CA ASN A 315 -5.18 -23.93 -26.62
C ASN A 315 -4.42 -22.65 -26.25
N ILE A 316 -4.70 -21.57 -26.93
CA ILE A 316 -4.00 -20.28 -26.77
C ILE A 316 -4.38 -19.54 -25.47
N LYS A 317 -5.47 -19.91 -24.82
CA LYS A 317 -5.88 -19.33 -23.55
C LYS A 317 -5.36 -20.11 -22.34
N LEU A 318 -5.59 -21.42 -22.37
CA LEU A 318 -5.34 -22.33 -21.24
C LEU A 318 -4.00 -23.06 -21.34
N GLY A 319 -3.38 -23.09 -22.55
CA GLY A 319 -2.07 -23.70 -22.77
C GLY A 319 -0.93 -22.97 -22.04
N ALA A 320 0.23 -23.62 -21.97
CA ALA A 320 1.41 -23.03 -21.34
C ALA A 320 1.87 -21.78 -22.10
N GLY A 321 2.01 -20.67 -21.40
CA GLY A 321 2.32 -19.36 -22.00
C GLY A 321 1.11 -18.67 -22.63
N GLY A 322 -0.11 -19.14 -22.37
CA GLY A 322 -1.34 -18.58 -22.92
C GLY A 322 -1.85 -17.33 -22.16
N ILE A 323 -2.99 -16.82 -22.60
CA ILE A 323 -3.61 -15.60 -22.09
C ILE A 323 -3.81 -15.66 -20.57
N ARG A 324 -4.23 -16.81 -20.04
CA ARG A 324 -4.49 -17.01 -18.60
C ARG A 324 -3.23 -16.82 -17.74
N GLU A 325 -2.06 -17.17 -18.24
CA GLU A 325 -0.80 -16.96 -17.51
C GLU A 325 -0.44 -15.46 -17.45
N ILE A 326 -0.68 -14.71 -18.52
CA ILE A 326 -0.49 -13.25 -18.53
C ILE A 326 -1.43 -12.58 -17.54
N GLU A 327 -2.71 -12.94 -17.57
CA GLU A 327 -3.72 -12.42 -16.62
C GLU A 327 -3.32 -12.75 -15.18
N PHE A 328 -2.83 -13.96 -14.94
CA PHE A 328 -2.38 -14.39 -13.62
C PHE A 328 -1.18 -13.57 -13.13
N ILE A 329 -0.16 -13.34 -13.96
CA ILE A 329 1.01 -12.52 -13.64
C ILE A 329 0.57 -11.14 -13.14
N VAL A 330 -0.30 -10.47 -13.90
CA VAL A 330 -0.77 -9.11 -13.58
C VAL A 330 -1.61 -9.10 -12.30
N GLN A 331 -2.55 -10.03 -12.16
CA GLN A 331 -3.45 -10.08 -11.00
C GLN A 331 -2.72 -10.46 -9.70
N VAL A 332 -1.64 -11.22 -9.77
CA VAL A 332 -0.77 -11.48 -8.61
C VAL A 332 -0.22 -10.17 -8.02
N PHE A 333 0.32 -9.29 -8.87
CA PHE A 333 0.80 -7.97 -8.41
C PHE A 333 -0.33 -7.10 -7.84
N GLN A 334 -1.50 -7.13 -8.47
CA GLN A 334 -2.67 -6.39 -7.98
C GLN A 334 -3.11 -6.86 -6.59
N LEU A 335 -3.15 -8.16 -6.35
CA LEU A 335 -3.54 -8.72 -5.04
C LEU A 335 -2.49 -8.47 -3.96
N ILE A 336 -1.22 -8.53 -4.31
CA ILE A 336 -0.12 -8.38 -3.35
C ILE A 336 0.14 -6.90 -3.04
N ARG A 337 0.11 -6.02 -4.04
CA ARG A 337 0.52 -4.62 -3.91
C ARG A 337 -0.61 -3.60 -4.05
N GLY A 338 -1.75 -3.99 -4.64
CA GLY A 338 -2.85 -3.06 -4.93
C GLY A 338 -3.46 -2.38 -3.71
N GLY A 339 -3.33 -2.95 -2.52
CA GLY A 339 -3.76 -2.31 -1.28
C GLY A 339 -2.92 -1.08 -0.90
N ARG A 340 -1.65 -1.06 -1.31
CA ARG A 340 -0.70 0.04 -1.05
C ARG A 340 -0.51 0.96 -2.26
N GLU A 341 -0.61 0.40 -3.47
CA GLU A 341 -0.36 1.09 -4.74
C GLU A 341 -1.66 1.30 -5.52
N PRO A 342 -2.29 2.48 -5.42
CA PRO A 342 -3.55 2.76 -6.13
C PRO A 342 -3.47 2.59 -7.64
N SER A 343 -2.30 2.79 -8.25
CA SER A 343 -2.06 2.58 -9.68
C SER A 343 -2.28 1.14 -10.14
N LEU A 344 -2.17 0.17 -9.23
CA LEU A 344 -2.42 -1.25 -9.50
C LEU A 344 -3.89 -1.66 -9.30
N GLN A 345 -4.78 -0.74 -8.94
CA GLN A 345 -6.20 -1.02 -8.74
C GLN A 345 -7.03 -0.90 -10.02
N SER A 346 -6.41 -0.68 -11.17
CA SER A 346 -7.07 -0.70 -12.46
C SER A 346 -7.62 -2.10 -12.77
N ARG A 347 -8.78 -2.18 -13.41
CA ARG A 347 -9.41 -3.44 -13.81
C ARG A 347 -8.86 -3.99 -15.12
N SER A 348 -8.33 -3.12 -15.96
CA SER A 348 -7.77 -3.44 -17.28
C SER A 348 -6.32 -3.91 -17.16
N LEU A 349 -5.97 -4.97 -17.91
CA LEU A 349 -4.65 -5.59 -17.85
C LEU A 349 -3.53 -4.68 -18.36
N LEU A 350 -3.70 -4.04 -19.50
CA LEU A 350 -2.63 -3.25 -20.14
C LEU A 350 -2.22 -2.03 -19.32
N PRO A 351 -3.14 -1.19 -18.79
CA PRO A 351 -2.76 -0.10 -17.89
C PRO A 351 -2.08 -0.59 -16.62
N THR A 352 -2.55 -1.71 -16.05
CA THR A 352 -1.95 -2.32 -14.87
C THR A 352 -0.53 -2.82 -15.15
N LEU A 353 -0.31 -3.47 -16.28
CA LEU A 353 1.02 -3.94 -16.69
C LEU A 353 2.00 -2.77 -16.85
N SER A 354 1.54 -1.65 -17.42
CA SER A 354 2.34 -0.42 -17.49
C SER A 354 2.67 0.15 -16.10
N ALA A 355 1.71 0.12 -15.16
CA ALA A 355 1.94 0.54 -13.78
C ALA A 355 2.93 -0.38 -13.05
N ILE A 356 2.86 -1.70 -13.28
CA ILE A 356 3.81 -2.70 -12.72
C ILE A 356 5.24 -2.38 -13.18
N ALA A 357 5.42 -2.06 -14.46
CA ALA A 357 6.72 -1.67 -15.01
C ALA A 357 7.22 -0.34 -14.42
N ALA A 358 6.34 0.66 -14.31
CA ALA A 358 6.68 1.96 -13.73
C ALA A 358 7.07 1.87 -12.25
N LEU A 359 6.54 0.90 -11.52
CA LEU A 359 6.91 0.59 -10.13
C LEU A 359 8.14 -0.33 -10.01
N HIS A 360 8.79 -0.66 -11.12
CA HIS A 360 9.94 -1.57 -11.18
C HIS A 360 9.71 -2.96 -10.56
N LEU A 361 8.47 -3.42 -10.56
CA LEU A 361 8.10 -4.77 -10.08
C LEU A 361 8.37 -5.85 -11.14
N LEU A 362 8.40 -5.46 -12.40
CA LEU A 362 8.89 -6.22 -13.55
C LEU A 362 9.87 -5.35 -14.35
N SER A 363 10.79 -5.99 -15.07
CA SER A 363 11.65 -5.26 -16.02
C SER A 363 10.79 -4.65 -17.13
N GLU A 364 11.18 -3.49 -17.64
CA GLU A 364 10.51 -2.86 -18.80
C GLU A 364 10.44 -3.79 -20.02
N ASN A 365 11.50 -4.56 -20.24
CA ASN A 365 11.57 -5.53 -21.33
C ASN A 365 10.54 -6.67 -21.15
N ASP A 366 10.42 -7.24 -19.95
CA ASP A 366 9.45 -8.31 -19.69
C ASP A 366 8.01 -7.79 -19.78
N ALA A 367 7.74 -6.59 -19.25
CA ALA A 367 6.44 -5.96 -19.36
C ALA A 367 6.05 -5.71 -20.83
N GLU A 368 6.97 -5.24 -21.66
CA GLU A 368 6.71 -5.04 -23.09
C GLU A 368 6.53 -6.38 -23.84
N GLN A 369 7.32 -7.39 -23.52
CA GLN A 369 7.13 -8.73 -24.09
C GLN A 369 5.77 -9.31 -23.74
N LEU A 370 5.32 -9.15 -22.49
CA LEU A 370 3.97 -9.56 -22.06
C LEU A 370 2.88 -8.77 -22.77
N ARG A 371 3.05 -7.47 -22.96
CA ARG A 371 2.10 -6.61 -23.67
C ARG A 371 1.93 -7.03 -25.12
N VAL A 372 3.03 -7.22 -25.82
CA VAL A 372 3.02 -7.66 -27.23
C VAL A 372 2.42 -9.05 -27.36
N ALA A 373 2.82 -9.99 -26.51
CA ALA A 373 2.26 -11.34 -26.48
C ALA A 373 0.74 -11.33 -26.19
N TYR A 374 0.30 -10.52 -25.23
CA TYR A 374 -1.11 -10.40 -24.89
C TYR A 374 -1.95 -9.90 -26.05
N LEU A 375 -1.55 -8.82 -26.71
CA LEU A 375 -2.26 -8.28 -27.86
C LEU A 375 -2.27 -9.25 -29.04
N PHE A 376 -1.15 -9.94 -29.28
CA PHE A 376 -1.08 -10.98 -30.31
C PHE A 376 -2.05 -12.12 -30.05
N LEU A 377 -2.04 -12.68 -28.83
CA LEU A 377 -2.92 -13.78 -28.45
C LEU A 377 -4.39 -13.36 -28.46
N ARG A 378 -4.72 -12.15 -28.03
CA ARG A 378 -6.08 -11.63 -28.03
C ARG A 378 -6.61 -11.41 -29.44
N ARG A 379 -5.76 -10.91 -30.35
CA ARG A 379 -6.12 -10.77 -31.75
C ARG A 379 -6.38 -12.14 -32.38
N LEU A 380 -5.51 -13.12 -32.12
CA LEU A 380 -5.69 -14.47 -32.61
C LEU A 380 -6.97 -15.11 -32.05
N GLU A 381 -7.25 -14.96 -30.74
CA GLU A 381 -8.49 -15.45 -30.11
C GLU A 381 -9.74 -14.83 -30.75
N ASN A 382 -9.77 -13.52 -30.93
CA ASN A 382 -10.92 -12.82 -31.52
C ASN A 382 -11.16 -13.21 -32.98
N LEU A 383 -10.09 -13.29 -33.79
CA LEU A 383 -10.20 -13.71 -35.18
C LEU A 383 -10.68 -15.15 -35.29
N LEU A 384 -10.15 -16.06 -34.45
CA LEU A 384 -10.59 -17.44 -34.40
C LEU A 384 -12.10 -17.54 -34.08
N GLN A 385 -12.58 -16.82 -33.08
CA GLN A 385 -13.99 -16.84 -32.69
C GLN A 385 -14.90 -16.16 -33.71
N SER A 386 -14.41 -15.16 -34.42
CA SER A 386 -15.20 -14.42 -35.41
C SER A 386 -15.45 -15.15 -36.73
N ILE A 387 -14.81 -16.31 -36.92
CA ILE A 387 -15.14 -17.14 -38.09
C ILE A 387 -16.62 -17.56 -38.06
N ASN A 388 -17.11 -18.10 -36.93
CA ASN A 388 -18.46 -18.66 -36.77
C ASN A 388 -19.24 -18.13 -35.56
N ASP A 389 -18.78 -17.11 -34.85
CA ASP A 389 -19.29 -16.70 -33.54
C ASP A 389 -19.32 -17.86 -32.54
N GLU A 390 -18.23 -18.60 -32.47
CA GLU A 390 -18.06 -19.75 -31.57
C GLU A 390 -17.06 -19.44 -30.46
N GLN A 391 -17.38 -19.84 -29.22
CA GLN A 391 -16.48 -19.72 -28.07
C GLN A 391 -15.41 -20.82 -28.15
N THR A 392 -14.36 -20.57 -28.90
CA THR A 392 -13.21 -21.47 -29.02
C THR A 392 -11.89 -20.75 -28.79
N GLN A 393 -10.92 -21.43 -28.18
CA GLN A 393 -9.53 -21.00 -28.02
C GLN A 393 -8.54 -22.06 -28.51
N THR A 394 -9.03 -23.11 -29.15
CA THR A 394 -8.20 -24.19 -29.72
C THR A 394 -7.90 -23.90 -31.17
N LEU A 395 -6.63 -24.00 -31.54
CA LEU A 395 -6.20 -23.78 -32.92
C LEU A 395 -6.86 -24.76 -33.85
N PRO A 396 -7.27 -24.36 -35.08
CA PRO A 396 -7.96 -25.23 -36.00
C PRO A 396 -7.04 -26.28 -36.55
N SER A 397 -7.62 -27.46 -36.86
CA SER A 397 -6.93 -28.57 -37.51
C SER A 397 -7.12 -28.54 -39.02
N ASP A 398 -8.15 -27.89 -39.52
CA ASP A 398 -8.50 -27.86 -40.95
C ASP A 398 -7.71 -26.78 -41.70
N GLU A 399 -7.42 -27.06 -42.96
CA GLU A 399 -6.58 -26.22 -43.81
C GLU A 399 -7.20 -24.85 -44.10
N LEU A 400 -8.52 -24.78 -44.27
CA LEU A 400 -9.24 -23.54 -44.59
C LEU A 400 -9.11 -22.54 -43.46
N ASN A 401 -9.45 -22.93 -42.23
CA ASN A 401 -9.39 -22.03 -41.08
C ASN A 401 -7.95 -21.66 -40.71
N ARG A 402 -6.98 -22.53 -40.91
CA ARG A 402 -5.55 -22.20 -40.81
C ARG A 402 -5.15 -21.11 -41.80
N ALA A 403 -5.59 -21.23 -43.05
CA ALA A 403 -5.32 -20.24 -44.11
C ALA A 403 -6.00 -18.89 -43.80
N ARG A 404 -7.23 -18.91 -43.26
CA ARG A 404 -7.96 -17.73 -42.82
C ARG A 404 -7.22 -16.97 -41.73
N LEU A 405 -6.78 -17.67 -40.69
CA LEU A 405 -6.06 -17.05 -39.59
C LEU A 405 -4.68 -16.52 -40.00
N ALA A 406 -3.91 -17.28 -40.77
CA ALA A 406 -2.61 -16.84 -41.27
C ALA A 406 -2.77 -15.56 -42.13
N TRP A 407 -3.77 -15.51 -42.97
CA TRP A 407 -4.05 -14.33 -43.77
C TRP A 407 -4.47 -13.12 -42.93
N ALA A 408 -5.43 -13.31 -41.99
CA ALA A 408 -5.94 -12.23 -41.16
C ALA A 408 -4.92 -11.69 -40.12
N MET A 409 -4.00 -12.54 -39.68
CA MET A 409 -2.89 -12.19 -38.81
C MET A 409 -1.67 -11.60 -39.56
N ASP A 410 -1.77 -11.46 -40.87
CA ASP A 410 -0.73 -10.92 -41.76
C ASP A 410 0.54 -11.78 -41.89
N PHE A 411 0.38 -13.08 -41.88
CA PHE A 411 1.45 -14.05 -42.15
C PHE A 411 1.31 -14.67 -43.51
N ALA A 412 2.43 -15.15 -44.05
CA ALA A 412 2.46 -15.78 -45.36
C ALA A 412 1.76 -17.16 -45.36
N ASP A 413 1.97 -17.91 -44.29
CA ASP A 413 1.44 -19.27 -44.12
C ASP A 413 1.27 -19.61 -42.61
N TRP A 414 0.67 -20.74 -42.36
CA TRP A 414 0.41 -21.26 -41.02
C TRP A 414 1.69 -21.58 -40.21
N PRO A 415 2.76 -22.17 -40.77
CA PRO A 415 4.01 -22.37 -40.05
C PRO A 415 4.64 -21.07 -39.54
N GLN A 416 4.59 -20.00 -40.31
CA GLN A 416 5.10 -18.68 -39.88
C GLN A 416 4.30 -18.11 -38.70
N LEU A 417 2.96 -18.21 -38.77
CA LEU A 417 2.09 -17.79 -37.66
C LEU A 417 2.40 -18.60 -36.40
N THR A 418 2.45 -19.91 -36.49
CA THR A 418 2.70 -20.80 -35.33
C THR A 418 4.10 -20.61 -34.75
N GLY A 419 5.10 -20.30 -35.56
CA GLY A 419 6.45 -19.98 -35.13
C GLY A 419 6.48 -18.74 -34.23
N VAL A 420 5.82 -17.66 -34.65
CA VAL A 420 5.70 -16.43 -33.85
C VAL A 420 4.85 -16.66 -32.60
N LEU A 421 3.75 -17.39 -32.71
CA LEU A 421 2.90 -17.75 -31.57
C LEU A 421 3.71 -18.51 -30.50
N THR A 422 4.49 -19.51 -30.91
CA THR A 422 5.33 -20.28 -29.98
C THR A 422 6.37 -19.43 -29.30
N ALA A 423 6.96 -18.45 -29.99
CA ALA A 423 7.91 -17.51 -29.39
C ALA A 423 7.25 -16.62 -28.32
N HIS A 424 6.06 -16.09 -28.61
CA HIS A 424 5.31 -15.30 -27.62
C HIS A 424 4.93 -16.15 -26.39
N MET A 425 4.42 -17.35 -26.60
CA MET A 425 4.03 -18.25 -25.51
C MET A 425 5.24 -18.67 -24.66
N ALA A 426 6.41 -18.89 -25.29
CA ALA A 426 7.65 -19.18 -24.57
C ALA A 426 8.10 -18.02 -23.68
N ASN A 427 8.01 -16.78 -24.17
CA ASN A 427 8.32 -15.58 -23.38
C ASN A 427 7.39 -15.42 -22.17
N VAL A 428 6.10 -15.60 -22.38
CA VAL A 428 5.11 -15.56 -21.30
C VAL A 428 5.42 -16.62 -20.24
N ARG A 429 5.69 -17.85 -20.69
CA ARG A 429 5.99 -18.97 -19.80
C ARG A 429 7.26 -18.74 -18.99
N ARG A 430 8.30 -18.16 -19.59
CA ARG A 430 9.53 -17.76 -18.89
C ARG A 430 9.22 -16.79 -17.75
N VAL A 431 8.54 -15.69 -18.04
CA VAL A 431 8.19 -14.68 -17.02
C VAL A 431 7.30 -15.28 -15.93
N PHE A 432 6.32 -16.11 -16.31
CA PHE A 432 5.43 -16.78 -15.37
C PHE A 432 6.19 -17.73 -14.43
N ASN A 433 7.17 -18.45 -14.92
CA ASN A 433 8.00 -19.33 -14.12
C ASN A 433 8.94 -18.55 -13.18
N GLU A 434 9.63 -17.53 -13.70
CA GLU A 434 10.54 -16.68 -12.92
C GLU A 434 9.83 -15.98 -11.75
N LEU A 435 8.58 -15.57 -11.94
CA LEU A 435 7.83 -14.80 -10.95
C LEU A 435 7.42 -15.61 -9.70
N ILE A 436 7.14 -16.87 -9.86
CA ILE A 436 6.54 -17.72 -8.81
C ILE A 436 7.45 -18.91 -8.47
N GLY A 437 8.70 -18.89 -8.92
CA GLY A 437 9.71 -19.92 -8.70
C GLY A 437 9.25 -21.32 -9.17
N ASP A 438 9.97 -21.93 -10.05
CA ASP A 438 9.79 -23.35 -10.34
C ASP A 438 10.62 -24.18 -9.36
N ASP A 439 10.04 -25.29 -8.93
CA ASP A 439 10.74 -26.35 -8.21
C ASP A 439 11.87 -27.04 -9.03
N GLU A 440 12.19 -26.53 -10.23
CA GLU A 440 13.12 -27.18 -11.16
C GLU A 440 14.57 -26.61 -11.19
N SER A 441 14.87 -25.54 -10.42
CA SER A 441 16.27 -25.09 -10.22
C SER A 441 17.01 -25.87 -9.12
N GLU A 442 16.44 -26.98 -8.66
CA GLU A 442 16.85 -27.71 -7.45
C GLU A 442 18.09 -28.59 -7.57
N THR A 443 18.71 -28.80 -8.73
CA THR A 443 19.68 -29.90 -8.88
C THR A 443 21.12 -29.61 -8.46
N GLN A 444 21.50 -28.36 -8.10
CA GLN A 444 22.81 -28.08 -7.49
C GLN A 444 22.76 -27.47 -6.09
N GLU A 445 21.64 -26.86 -5.69
CA GLU A 445 21.38 -26.45 -4.31
C GLU A 445 20.85 -27.61 -3.45
N GLU A 446 20.37 -28.68 -4.04
CA GLU A 446 19.75 -29.82 -3.36
C GLU A 446 20.65 -30.52 -2.34
N SER A 447 21.94 -30.64 -2.58
CA SER A 447 22.82 -31.36 -1.66
C SER A 447 23.17 -30.53 -0.40
N LEU A 448 23.33 -29.22 -0.53
CA LEU A 448 23.53 -28.30 0.59
C LEU A 448 22.22 -28.07 1.35
N SER A 449 21.11 -27.93 0.63
CA SER A 449 19.77 -27.83 1.18
C SER A 449 19.37 -29.08 1.97
N GLU A 450 19.80 -30.26 1.55
CA GLU A 450 19.53 -31.52 2.25
C GLU A 450 20.27 -31.62 3.58
N GLN A 451 21.54 -31.18 3.65
CA GLN A 451 22.31 -31.15 4.89
C GLN A 451 21.74 -30.14 5.92
N TRP A 452 21.25 -28.97 5.47
CA TRP A 452 20.57 -28.02 6.34
C TRP A 452 19.21 -28.53 6.81
N ARG A 453 18.51 -29.28 5.99
CA ARG A 453 17.24 -29.95 6.34
C ARG A 453 17.46 -31.04 7.38
N GLU A 454 18.49 -31.86 7.21
CA GLU A 454 18.90 -32.88 8.19
C GLU A 454 19.27 -32.25 9.54
N LEU A 455 20.05 -31.17 9.53
CA LEU A 455 20.40 -30.43 10.75
C LEU A 455 19.14 -29.90 11.47
N TRP A 456 18.21 -29.34 10.72
CA TRP A 456 16.96 -28.85 11.28
C TRP A 456 16.07 -29.98 11.86
N GLN A 457 16.06 -31.13 11.23
CA GLN A 457 15.24 -32.30 11.64
C GLN A 457 15.86 -33.14 12.76
N ASP A 458 17.04 -32.76 13.27
CA ASP A 458 17.77 -33.50 14.31
C ASP A 458 18.23 -34.90 13.89
N ALA A 459 18.45 -35.09 12.60
CA ALA A 459 18.91 -36.37 12.06
C ALA A 459 20.42 -36.60 12.29
N LEU A 460 21.16 -35.59 12.76
CA LEU A 460 22.60 -35.68 12.98
C LEU A 460 22.92 -35.99 14.42
N GLN A 461 23.63 -37.06 14.66
CA GLN A 461 24.21 -37.38 15.98
C GLN A 461 25.41 -36.49 16.27
N GLU A 462 25.68 -36.21 17.55
CA GLU A 462 26.74 -35.28 18.02
C GLU A 462 28.15 -35.53 17.48
N ASP A 463 28.45 -36.73 16.91
CA ASP A 463 29.75 -37.10 16.36
C ASP A 463 29.97 -36.79 14.89
N ASP A 464 28.92 -36.51 14.12
CA ASP A 464 29.05 -36.05 12.74
C ASP A 464 29.23 -34.52 12.69
N THR A 465 30.46 -34.07 12.69
CA THR A 465 30.85 -32.69 12.42
C THR A 465 30.23 -32.27 11.07
N THR A 466 29.08 -31.61 11.14
CA THR A 466 28.34 -31.18 9.99
C THR A 466 29.21 -30.36 9.08
N PRO A 467 29.48 -30.78 7.85
CA PRO A 467 30.37 -30.05 6.91
C PRO A 467 29.92 -28.59 6.72
N VAL A 468 28.63 -28.33 6.85
CA VAL A 468 28.01 -27.00 6.70
C VAL A 468 28.41 -26.00 7.79
N LEU A 469 28.82 -26.45 8.97
CA LEU A 469 29.28 -25.61 10.08
C LEU A 469 30.83 -25.58 10.24
N ALA A 470 31.56 -26.25 9.35
CA ALA A 470 33.02 -26.41 9.47
C ALA A 470 33.83 -25.11 9.45
N HIS A 471 33.27 -24.05 8.89
CA HIS A 471 33.88 -22.71 8.80
C HIS A 471 33.72 -21.88 10.08
N LEU A 472 32.81 -22.26 10.99
CA LEU A 472 32.64 -21.59 12.27
C LEU A 472 33.68 -22.04 13.31
N SER A 473 33.97 -21.19 14.29
CA SER A 473 34.75 -21.56 15.44
C SER A 473 34.08 -22.68 16.24
N GLU A 474 34.85 -23.45 17.02
CA GLU A 474 34.29 -24.54 17.80
C GLU A 474 33.22 -24.06 18.80
N ASP A 475 33.45 -22.89 19.42
CA ASP A 475 32.55 -22.30 20.38
C ASP A 475 31.26 -21.82 19.70
N ASP A 476 31.36 -21.14 18.54
CA ASP A 476 30.21 -20.69 17.78
C ASP A 476 29.38 -21.86 17.24
N ARG A 477 30.06 -22.95 16.82
CA ARG A 477 29.38 -24.15 16.35
C ARG A 477 28.54 -24.79 17.47
N LYS A 478 29.13 -24.95 18.65
CA LYS A 478 28.42 -25.46 19.82
C LYS A 478 27.23 -24.58 20.19
N GLN A 479 27.44 -23.28 20.15
CA GLN A 479 26.37 -22.31 20.48
C GLN A 479 25.24 -22.34 19.45
N VAL A 480 25.55 -22.41 18.16
CA VAL A 480 24.54 -22.54 17.07
C VAL A 480 23.72 -23.83 17.24
N LEU A 481 24.37 -24.96 17.49
CA LEU A 481 23.68 -26.24 17.70
C LEU A 481 22.76 -26.19 18.93
N MET A 482 23.24 -25.60 20.02
CA MET A 482 22.45 -25.41 21.25
C MET A 482 21.22 -24.52 20.97
N LEU A 483 21.38 -23.42 20.24
CA LEU A 483 20.28 -22.52 19.89
C LEU A 483 19.22 -23.21 19.01
N ILE A 484 19.62 -24.03 18.06
CA ILE A 484 18.70 -24.82 17.24
C ILE A 484 17.93 -25.82 18.10
N ALA A 485 18.61 -26.52 19.01
CA ALA A 485 18.00 -27.49 19.91
C ALA A 485 17.01 -26.82 20.88
N ASP A 486 17.38 -25.69 21.44
CA ASP A 486 16.52 -24.92 22.35
C ASP A 486 15.29 -24.33 21.62
N PHE A 487 15.48 -23.86 20.42
CA PHE A 487 14.37 -23.37 19.59
C PHE A 487 13.38 -24.49 19.27
N ARG A 488 13.83 -25.68 18.92
CA ARG A 488 12.95 -26.85 18.71
C ARG A 488 12.18 -27.22 19.97
N LYS A 489 12.84 -27.24 21.13
CA LYS A 489 12.17 -27.51 22.43
C LYS A 489 11.11 -26.46 22.74
N GLU A 490 11.38 -25.22 22.40
CA GLU A 490 10.41 -24.14 22.59
C GLU A 490 9.20 -24.26 21.66
N LEU A 491 9.41 -24.71 20.41
CA LEU A 491 8.35 -25.01 19.47
C LEU A 491 7.41 -26.13 19.96
N ASP A 492 7.97 -27.16 20.60
CA ASP A 492 7.18 -28.29 21.11
C ASP A 492 6.23 -27.89 22.24
N LYS A 493 6.50 -26.78 22.93
CA LYS A 493 5.62 -26.19 23.95
C LYS A 493 4.45 -25.39 23.41
N ARG A 494 4.46 -25.12 22.09
CA ARG A 494 3.49 -24.24 21.45
C ARG A 494 2.58 -24.99 20.50
N THR A 495 1.33 -24.55 20.41
CA THR A 495 0.38 -25.12 19.45
C THR A 495 0.59 -24.48 18.08
N ILE A 496 1.27 -25.19 17.21
CA ILE A 496 1.50 -24.77 15.82
C ILE A 496 0.62 -25.62 14.92
N GLY A 497 -0.20 -24.98 14.08
CA GLY A 497 -1.03 -25.70 13.11
C GLY A 497 -0.19 -26.49 12.09
N PRO A 498 -0.73 -27.56 11.49
CA PRO A 498 0.02 -28.41 10.53
C PRO A 498 0.65 -27.62 9.39
N ARG A 499 -0.04 -26.60 8.91
CA ARG A 499 0.46 -25.71 7.86
C ARG A 499 1.62 -24.83 8.36
N GLY A 500 1.48 -24.23 9.55
CA GLY A 500 2.55 -23.43 10.13
C GLY A 500 3.82 -24.26 10.35
N ARG A 501 3.69 -25.51 10.76
CA ARG A 501 4.82 -26.44 10.90
C ARG A 501 5.46 -26.74 9.57
N GLN A 502 4.69 -27.01 8.53
CA GLN A 502 5.20 -27.28 7.18
C GLN A 502 5.97 -26.08 6.62
N VAL A 503 5.44 -24.86 6.78
CA VAL A 503 6.10 -23.63 6.33
C VAL A 503 7.40 -23.42 7.10
N LEU A 504 7.40 -23.63 8.41
CA LEU A 504 8.58 -23.49 9.24
C LEU A 504 9.67 -24.49 8.85
N ASP A 505 9.31 -25.75 8.61
CA ASP A 505 10.23 -26.80 8.19
C ASP A 505 10.85 -26.52 6.80
N HIS A 506 10.14 -25.77 5.95
CA HIS A 506 10.67 -25.27 4.68
C HIS A 506 11.57 -24.03 4.85
N LEU A 507 11.18 -23.10 5.74
CA LEU A 507 11.91 -21.86 6.00
C LEU A 507 13.26 -22.07 6.70
N MET A 508 13.30 -22.94 7.72
CA MET A 508 14.43 -23.06 8.62
C MET A 508 15.74 -23.48 7.93
N PRO A 509 15.78 -24.42 6.98
CA PRO A 509 17.01 -24.74 6.25
C PRO A 509 17.62 -23.55 5.53
N HIS A 510 16.80 -22.75 4.86
CA HIS A 510 17.26 -21.54 4.17
C HIS A 510 17.74 -20.47 5.14
N LEU A 511 17.00 -20.25 6.22
CA LEU A 511 17.38 -19.31 7.27
C LEU A 511 18.70 -19.69 7.92
N LEU A 512 18.89 -20.95 8.29
CA LEU A 512 20.12 -21.45 8.89
C LEU A 512 21.31 -21.33 7.94
N SER A 513 21.12 -21.63 6.66
CA SER A 513 22.15 -21.44 5.64
C SER A 513 22.60 -19.99 5.56
N ASP A 514 21.69 -19.05 5.48
CA ASP A 514 21.99 -17.63 5.36
C ASP A 514 22.62 -17.05 6.63
N VAL A 515 22.13 -17.44 7.80
CA VAL A 515 22.66 -16.97 9.09
C VAL A 515 24.06 -17.55 9.35
N CYS A 516 24.25 -18.85 9.14
CA CYS A 516 25.51 -19.51 9.42
C CYS A 516 26.63 -19.16 8.42
N ALA A 517 26.30 -18.55 7.28
CA ALA A 517 27.28 -17.97 6.37
C ALA A 517 27.98 -16.71 6.93
N ARG A 518 27.48 -16.14 8.03
CA ARG A 518 28.00 -14.93 8.66
C ARG A 518 29.01 -15.26 9.76
N GLU A 519 29.93 -14.34 10.00
CA GLU A 519 30.90 -14.44 11.10
C GLU A 519 30.26 -14.34 12.48
N ASP A 520 29.15 -13.60 12.59
CA ASP A 520 28.36 -13.39 13.80
C ASP A 520 27.13 -14.33 13.92
N ALA A 521 27.23 -15.52 13.37
CA ALA A 521 26.14 -16.48 13.22
C ALA A 521 25.40 -16.80 14.52
N ALA A 522 26.13 -17.06 15.61
CA ALA A 522 25.52 -17.42 16.90
C ALA A 522 24.68 -16.28 17.49
N VAL A 523 25.17 -15.07 17.46
CA VAL A 523 24.47 -13.88 17.96
C VAL A 523 23.24 -13.57 17.11
N THR A 524 23.41 -13.61 15.79
CA THR A 524 22.31 -13.36 14.85
C THR A 524 21.22 -14.42 14.97
N LEU A 525 21.60 -15.68 15.06
CA LEU A 525 20.64 -16.79 15.25
C LEU A 525 19.87 -16.66 16.56
N SER A 526 20.51 -16.28 17.65
CA SER A 526 19.87 -16.03 18.94
C SER A 526 18.76 -14.97 18.84
N ARG A 527 19.03 -13.88 18.14
CA ARG A 527 18.06 -12.79 17.91
C ARG A 527 16.90 -13.22 17.04
N ILE A 528 17.18 -13.93 15.96
CA ILE A 528 16.17 -14.40 15.01
C ILE A 528 15.28 -15.48 15.62
N THR A 529 15.85 -16.43 16.37
CA THR A 529 15.06 -17.46 17.05
C THR A 529 14.14 -16.87 18.12
N ALA A 530 14.57 -15.86 18.85
CA ALA A 530 13.72 -15.12 19.78
C ALA A 530 12.54 -14.43 19.07
N LEU A 531 12.76 -13.85 17.91
CA LEU A 531 11.70 -13.29 17.07
C LEU A 531 10.74 -14.38 16.57
N LEU A 532 11.28 -15.47 16.04
CA LEU A 532 10.48 -16.58 15.52
C LEU A 532 9.56 -17.18 16.58
N VAL A 533 10.05 -17.35 17.81
CA VAL A 533 9.23 -17.81 18.95
C VAL A 533 7.99 -16.93 19.13
N GLY A 534 8.10 -15.64 18.90
CA GLY A 534 6.99 -14.68 18.97
C GLY A 534 5.95 -14.83 17.86
N ILE A 535 6.33 -15.37 16.72
CA ILE A 535 5.48 -15.39 15.49
C ILE A 535 5.08 -16.80 15.03
N VAL A 536 5.65 -17.87 15.59
CA VAL A 536 5.39 -19.25 15.09
C VAL A 536 3.93 -19.68 15.14
N THR A 537 3.11 -19.12 16.01
CA THR A 537 1.67 -19.37 16.07
C THR A 537 0.88 -18.62 15.00
N ARG A 538 1.53 -17.71 14.28
CA ARG A 538 0.94 -16.87 13.23
C ARG A 538 1.53 -17.25 11.89
N THR A 539 0.92 -18.23 11.25
CA THR A 539 1.38 -18.82 9.98
C THR A 539 1.68 -17.78 8.90
N THR A 540 0.92 -16.69 8.86
CA THR A 540 1.07 -15.60 7.87
C THR A 540 2.48 -15.00 7.86
N TYR A 541 3.08 -14.79 9.02
CA TYR A 541 4.44 -14.22 9.10
C TYR A 541 5.52 -15.23 8.70
N LEU A 542 5.32 -16.51 9.01
CA LEU A 542 6.21 -17.57 8.54
C LEU A 542 6.17 -17.70 7.01
N GLU A 543 4.97 -17.62 6.45
CA GLU A 543 4.76 -17.61 5.00
C GLU A 543 5.44 -16.41 4.33
N LEU A 544 5.35 -15.22 4.94
CA LEU A 544 6.08 -14.03 4.47
C LEU A 544 7.57 -14.33 4.29
N LEU A 545 8.21 -14.81 5.33
CA LEU A 545 9.65 -15.05 5.32
C LEU A 545 10.05 -16.20 4.39
N SER A 546 9.18 -17.21 4.25
CA SER A 546 9.40 -18.34 3.35
C SER A 546 9.26 -17.96 1.87
N GLU A 547 8.31 -17.10 1.56
CA GLU A 547 7.93 -16.74 0.19
C GLU A 547 8.78 -15.62 -0.41
N PHE A 548 9.36 -14.77 0.43
CA PHE A 548 10.16 -13.62 0.03
C PHE A 548 11.60 -13.73 0.54
N PRO A 549 12.48 -14.39 -0.22
CA PRO A 549 13.89 -14.52 0.16
C PRO A 549 14.59 -13.18 0.40
N ALA A 550 14.19 -12.13 -0.32
CA ALA A 550 14.70 -10.79 -0.10
C ALA A 550 14.31 -10.24 1.28
N ALA A 551 13.07 -10.44 1.72
CA ALA A 551 12.62 -10.04 3.06
C ALA A 551 13.37 -10.80 4.15
N LEU A 552 13.62 -12.10 3.95
CA LEU A 552 14.43 -12.90 4.87
C LEU A 552 15.87 -12.39 4.96
N LYS A 553 16.50 -12.05 3.84
CA LYS A 553 17.86 -11.48 3.82
C LYS A 553 17.92 -10.14 4.54
N HIS A 554 16.95 -9.26 4.34
CA HIS A 554 16.86 -7.99 5.06
C HIS A 554 16.65 -8.20 6.56
N LEU A 555 15.79 -9.15 6.94
CA LEU A 555 15.60 -9.54 8.34
C LEU A 555 16.91 -9.97 8.98
N ILE A 556 17.62 -10.88 8.35
CA ILE A 556 18.92 -11.39 8.86
C ILE A 556 19.93 -10.26 9.00
N SER A 557 20.06 -9.41 7.98
CA SER A 557 20.99 -8.28 7.99
C SER A 557 20.68 -7.27 9.09
N LEU A 558 19.42 -6.91 9.26
CA LEU A 558 18.99 -5.96 10.28
C LEU A 558 19.12 -6.53 11.69
N CYS A 559 18.73 -7.78 11.90
CA CYS A 559 18.87 -8.45 13.19
C CYS A 559 20.34 -8.65 13.58
N ALA A 560 21.21 -8.93 12.61
CA ALA A 560 22.65 -9.01 12.83
C ALA A 560 23.23 -7.66 13.24
N ALA A 561 22.82 -6.59 12.57
CA ALA A 561 23.32 -5.25 12.79
C ALA A 561 22.82 -4.61 14.09
N SER A 562 21.58 -4.90 14.50
CA SER A 562 20.95 -4.21 15.63
C SER A 562 20.04 -5.11 16.47
N PRO A 563 20.38 -5.32 17.74
CA PRO A 563 19.46 -5.97 18.70
C PRO A 563 18.19 -5.15 18.93
N MET A 564 18.26 -3.83 18.87
CA MET A 564 17.08 -2.97 18.99
C MET A 564 16.05 -3.28 17.89
N ILE A 565 16.50 -3.37 16.64
CA ILE A 565 15.61 -3.74 15.53
C ILE A 565 15.06 -5.16 15.73
N ALA A 566 15.89 -6.11 16.12
CA ALA A 566 15.46 -7.47 16.40
C ALA A 566 14.38 -7.51 17.49
N SER A 567 14.57 -6.78 18.58
CA SER A 567 13.60 -6.63 19.67
C SER A 567 12.30 -5.97 19.20
N GLN A 568 12.38 -4.94 18.38
CA GLN A 568 11.20 -4.25 17.82
C GLN A 568 10.41 -5.18 16.90
N LEU A 569 11.06 -5.89 16.00
CA LEU A 569 10.42 -6.86 15.12
C LEU A 569 9.77 -8.02 15.89
N ALA A 570 10.43 -8.51 16.94
CA ALA A 570 9.88 -9.55 17.81
C ALA A 570 8.63 -9.09 18.56
N ARG A 571 8.65 -7.85 19.04
CA ARG A 571 7.54 -7.26 19.81
C ARG A 571 6.36 -6.86 18.91
N TYR A 572 6.65 -6.38 17.71
CA TYR A 572 5.66 -5.85 16.76
C TYR A 572 5.81 -6.52 15.39
N PRO A 573 5.34 -7.74 15.22
CA PRO A 573 5.52 -8.52 13.99
C PRO A 573 4.95 -7.88 12.72
N LEU A 574 4.01 -6.95 12.85
CA LEU A 574 3.48 -6.15 11.73
C LEU A 574 4.58 -5.41 10.97
N LEU A 575 5.70 -5.09 11.63
CA LEU A 575 6.86 -4.45 11.01
C LEU A 575 7.56 -5.33 9.97
N LEU A 576 7.34 -6.63 9.97
CA LEU A 576 7.88 -7.54 8.95
C LEU A 576 7.40 -7.17 7.53
N ASP A 577 6.24 -6.54 7.42
CA ASP A 577 5.74 -6.02 6.13
C ASP A 577 6.67 -4.97 5.50
N GLU A 578 7.38 -4.20 6.30
CA GLU A 578 8.34 -3.19 5.81
C GLU A 578 9.57 -3.80 5.11
N LEU A 579 9.86 -5.08 5.38
CA LEU A 579 10.98 -5.80 4.77
C LEU A 579 10.75 -6.18 3.31
N LEU A 580 9.52 -6.08 2.83
CA LEU A 580 9.14 -6.51 1.48
C LEU A 580 9.61 -5.58 0.39
N ASP A 581 9.79 -4.30 0.71
CA ASP A 581 10.20 -3.29 -0.25
C ASP A 581 11.51 -2.62 0.19
N PRO A 582 12.64 -3.03 -0.38
CA PRO A 582 13.93 -2.46 -0.03
C PRO A 582 14.03 -0.96 -0.35
N ASN A 583 13.31 -0.47 -1.35
CA ASN A 583 13.33 0.94 -1.71
C ASN A 583 12.71 1.81 -0.62
N THR A 584 11.60 1.37 -0.04
CA THR A 584 10.97 2.09 1.08
C THR A 584 11.67 1.83 2.41
N LEU A 585 12.20 0.63 2.62
CA LEU A 585 12.88 0.26 3.86
C LEU A 585 14.11 1.13 4.15
N TYR A 586 14.96 1.36 3.15
CA TYR A 586 16.21 2.11 3.30
C TYR A 586 16.10 3.59 2.89
N GLN A 587 14.93 4.04 2.52
CA GLN A 587 14.65 5.43 2.18
C GLN A 587 13.57 5.96 3.12
N PRO A 588 13.96 6.66 4.20
CA PRO A 588 13.00 7.29 5.08
C PRO A 588 12.12 8.31 4.32
N THR A 589 10.93 8.50 4.81
CA THR A 589 10.03 9.57 4.34
C THR A 589 10.78 10.91 4.32
N ALA A 590 10.53 11.74 3.32
CA ALA A 590 11.11 13.09 3.27
C ALA A 590 10.73 13.87 4.54
N THR A 591 11.66 14.67 5.05
CA THR A 591 11.50 15.34 6.36
C THR A 591 10.27 16.25 6.45
N ASP A 592 9.85 16.82 5.35
CA ASP A 592 8.67 17.67 5.23
C ASP A 592 7.35 16.89 4.98
N ALA A 593 7.43 15.61 4.67
CA ALA A 593 6.30 14.78 4.29
C ALA A 593 5.68 13.96 5.43
N TYR A 594 6.31 13.85 6.60
CA TYR A 594 5.82 13.03 7.71
C TYR A 594 4.40 13.38 8.15
N ARG A 595 4.06 14.67 8.24
CA ARG A 595 2.72 15.11 8.64
C ARG A 595 1.65 14.71 7.62
N ASP A 596 1.96 14.85 6.35
CA ASP A 596 1.02 14.52 5.27
C ASP A 596 0.81 13.02 5.14
N GLU A 597 1.87 12.23 5.22
CA GLU A 597 1.77 10.78 5.22
C GLU A 597 1.00 10.25 6.44
N LEU A 598 1.25 10.80 7.62
CA LEU A 598 0.50 10.44 8.83
C LEU A 598 -0.98 10.81 8.70
N ARG A 599 -1.27 11.98 8.17
CA ARG A 599 -2.66 12.41 7.94
C ARG A 599 -3.38 11.47 6.97
N GLN A 600 -2.75 11.13 5.85
CA GLN A 600 -3.29 10.14 4.91
C GLN A 600 -3.47 8.77 5.55
N TYR A 601 -2.54 8.39 6.41
CA TYR A 601 -2.64 7.13 7.16
C TYR A 601 -3.86 7.11 8.09
N LEU A 602 -4.10 8.19 8.83
CA LEU A 602 -5.21 8.30 9.77
C LEU A 602 -6.58 8.44 9.09
N LEU A 603 -6.66 8.98 7.86
CA LEU A 603 -7.91 9.07 7.11
C LEU A 603 -8.55 7.69 6.80
N ARG A 604 -7.79 6.63 6.92
CA ARG A 604 -8.26 5.26 6.70
C ARG A 604 -8.85 4.60 7.96
N VAL A 605 -8.77 5.28 9.08
CA VAL A 605 -9.26 4.82 10.37
C VAL A 605 -10.50 5.67 10.74
N PRO A 606 -11.59 5.08 11.25
CA PRO A 606 -12.76 5.85 11.68
C PRO A 606 -12.38 6.90 12.72
N GLU A 607 -12.86 8.12 12.55
CA GLU A 607 -12.53 9.25 13.45
C GLU A 607 -13.10 9.06 14.85
N ASP A 608 -14.18 8.34 15.00
CA ASP A 608 -14.88 8.05 16.24
C ASP A 608 -14.32 6.82 16.99
N ASP A 609 -13.46 6.03 16.34
CA ASP A 609 -12.81 4.88 16.97
C ASP A 609 -11.46 5.30 17.57
N GLU A 610 -11.50 5.72 18.82
CA GLU A 610 -10.30 6.18 19.55
C GLU A 610 -9.22 5.09 19.64
N GLU A 611 -9.61 3.85 19.89
CA GLU A 611 -8.66 2.74 20.03
C GLU A 611 -7.90 2.50 18.73
N GLN A 612 -8.60 2.46 17.61
CA GLN A 612 -7.96 2.31 16.30
C GLN A 612 -7.09 3.53 15.93
N GLN A 613 -7.51 4.74 16.30
CA GLN A 613 -6.70 5.95 16.10
C GLN A 613 -5.39 5.89 16.88
N LEU A 614 -5.44 5.50 18.16
CA LEU A 614 -4.25 5.35 19.00
C LEU A 614 -3.30 4.28 18.46
N GLU A 615 -3.85 3.15 18.05
CA GLU A 615 -3.07 2.05 17.49
C GLU A 615 -2.40 2.46 16.17
N ALA A 616 -3.12 3.16 15.32
CA ALA A 616 -2.59 3.65 14.03
C ALA A 616 -1.40 4.62 14.22
N LEU A 617 -1.46 5.53 15.18
CA LEU A 617 -0.35 6.43 15.50
C LEU A 617 0.91 5.65 15.88
N ARG A 618 0.77 4.64 16.71
CA ARG A 618 1.88 3.82 17.19
C ARG A 618 2.49 2.97 16.09
N GLN A 619 1.65 2.35 15.28
CA GLN A 619 2.10 1.56 14.13
C GLN A 619 2.84 2.40 13.11
N PHE A 620 2.34 3.60 12.80
CA PHE A 620 3.02 4.53 11.89
C PHE A 620 4.39 4.93 12.43
N LYS A 621 4.46 5.31 13.71
CA LYS A 621 5.75 5.65 14.36
C LYS A 621 6.74 4.51 14.27
N GLN A 622 6.32 3.29 14.59
CA GLN A 622 7.20 2.12 14.57
C GLN A 622 7.73 1.81 13.17
N ALA A 623 6.87 1.88 12.15
CA ALA A 623 7.27 1.68 10.76
C ALA A 623 8.30 2.73 10.32
N GLN A 624 8.08 3.99 10.64
CA GLN A 624 9.01 5.07 10.31
C GLN A 624 10.34 4.95 11.07
N LEU A 625 10.29 4.58 12.35
CA LEU A 625 11.49 4.32 13.16
C LEU A 625 12.34 3.20 12.56
N LEU A 626 11.72 2.11 12.13
CA LEU A 626 12.41 1.00 11.47
C LEU A 626 13.11 1.47 10.18
N ARG A 627 12.44 2.26 9.35
CA ARG A 627 13.02 2.81 8.12
C ARG A 627 14.23 3.72 8.42
N ILE A 628 14.10 4.60 9.40
CA ILE A 628 15.18 5.49 9.81
C ILE A 628 16.37 4.67 10.33
N ALA A 629 16.13 3.70 11.20
CA ALA A 629 17.16 2.83 11.75
C ALA A 629 17.84 1.97 10.66
N ALA A 630 17.08 1.43 9.72
CA ALA A 630 17.62 0.68 8.59
C ALA A 630 18.52 1.54 7.69
N ALA A 631 18.12 2.77 7.41
CA ALA A 631 18.92 3.72 6.63
C ALA A 631 20.20 4.15 7.38
N ASP A 632 20.11 4.33 8.68
CA ASP A 632 21.27 4.62 9.55
C ASP A 632 22.27 3.48 9.52
N ILE A 633 21.83 2.25 9.74
CA ILE A 633 22.67 1.04 9.68
C ILE A 633 23.31 0.85 8.29
N ALA A 634 22.58 1.13 7.24
CA ALA A 634 23.10 1.06 5.87
C ALA A 634 24.11 2.18 5.55
N GLY A 635 24.32 3.15 6.46
CA GLY A 635 25.23 4.27 6.28
C GLY A 635 24.76 5.31 5.26
N THR A 636 23.48 5.29 4.89
CA THR A 636 22.88 6.25 3.94
C THR A 636 22.50 7.58 4.59
N LEU A 637 22.36 7.61 5.93
CA LEU A 637 22.02 8.81 6.70
C LEU A 637 23.14 9.16 7.69
N PRO A 638 23.71 10.38 7.59
CA PRO A 638 24.58 10.91 8.67
C PRO A 638 23.79 11.13 9.96
N VAL A 639 24.49 11.11 11.13
CA VAL A 639 23.86 11.26 12.45
C VAL A 639 22.96 12.47 12.59
N MET A 640 23.33 13.59 12.01
CA MET A 640 22.52 14.81 12.05
C MET A 640 21.21 14.64 11.26
N LYS A 641 21.24 13.93 10.14
CA LYS A 641 20.04 13.61 9.34
C LYS A 641 19.15 12.59 10.04
N VAL A 642 19.71 11.61 10.72
CA VAL A 642 18.95 10.67 11.57
C VAL A 642 18.19 11.45 12.64
N SER A 643 18.83 12.36 13.33
CA SER A 643 18.19 13.20 14.36
C SER A 643 17.12 14.13 13.78
N ASP A 644 17.34 14.68 12.59
CA ASP A 644 16.34 15.49 11.88
C ASP A 644 15.08 14.65 11.59
N HIS A 645 15.23 13.45 11.05
CA HIS A 645 14.12 12.54 10.77
C HIS A 645 13.36 12.15 12.04
N LEU A 646 14.07 11.81 13.11
CA LEU A 646 13.45 11.47 14.39
C LEU A 646 12.69 12.65 14.99
N THR A 647 13.21 13.85 14.84
CA THR A 647 12.57 15.10 15.31
C THR A 647 11.33 15.42 14.49
N TRP A 648 11.40 15.37 13.17
CA TRP A 648 10.24 15.58 12.30
C TRP A 648 9.14 14.56 12.53
N LEU A 649 9.50 13.31 12.76
CA LEU A 649 8.54 12.26 13.10
C LEU A 649 7.84 12.58 14.43
N ALA A 650 8.59 12.97 15.46
CA ALA A 650 8.02 13.36 16.75
C ALA A 650 7.08 14.56 16.63
N GLU A 651 7.45 15.58 15.85
CA GLU A 651 6.59 16.73 15.60
C GLU A 651 5.30 16.36 14.87
N ALA A 652 5.36 15.45 13.88
CA ALA A 652 4.18 14.93 13.22
C ALA A 652 3.25 14.20 14.20
N MET A 653 3.81 13.41 15.12
CA MET A 653 3.04 12.74 16.18
C MET A 653 2.41 13.74 17.15
N ILE A 654 3.12 14.76 17.55
CA ILE A 654 2.60 15.84 18.41
C ILE A 654 1.43 16.52 17.72
N ASP A 655 1.56 16.88 16.45
CA ASP A 655 0.50 17.51 15.66
C ASP A 655 -0.76 16.62 15.62
N ALA A 656 -0.61 15.36 15.35
CA ALA A 656 -1.73 14.41 15.28
C ALA A 656 -2.39 14.19 16.64
N VAL A 657 -1.63 14.07 17.72
CA VAL A 657 -2.14 13.91 19.09
C VAL A 657 -2.90 15.15 19.54
N VAL A 658 -2.35 16.34 19.30
CA VAL A 658 -3.04 17.60 19.60
C VAL A 658 -4.33 17.73 18.82
N GLN A 659 -4.32 17.39 17.53
CA GLN A 659 -5.52 17.37 16.69
C GLN A 659 -6.60 16.46 17.26
N GLN A 660 -6.24 15.25 17.61
CA GLN A 660 -7.18 14.26 18.16
C GLN A 660 -7.75 14.71 19.51
N ALA A 661 -6.88 15.19 20.41
CA ALA A 661 -7.29 15.71 21.71
C ALA A 661 -8.21 16.93 21.56
N TRP A 662 -7.89 17.83 20.63
CA TRP A 662 -8.71 19.01 20.34
C TRP A 662 -10.10 18.66 19.88
N VAL A 663 -10.24 17.75 18.90
CA VAL A 663 -11.53 17.30 18.38
C VAL A 663 -12.38 16.68 19.49
N GLN A 664 -11.79 15.86 20.36
CA GLN A 664 -12.49 15.24 21.49
C GLN A 664 -12.93 16.28 22.53
N MET A 665 -12.10 17.27 22.83
CA MET A 665 -12.44 18.32 23.78
C MET A 665 -13.53 19.25 23.26
N VAL A 666 -13.46 19.63 21.99
CA VAL A 666 -14.47 20.48 21.34
C VAL A 666 -15.81 19.75 21.23
N ALA A 667 -15.81 18.47 20.91
CA ALA A 667 -17.04 17.65 20.88
C ALA A 667 -17.73 17.60 22.25
N ARG A 668 -16.97 17.66 23.35
CA ARG A 668 -17.49 17.55 24.70
C ARG A 668 -17.89 18.88 25.35
N TYR A 669 -17.12 19.95 25.10
CA TYR A 669 -17.26 21.23 25.79
C TYR A 669 -17.49 22.42 24.86
N GLY A 670 -17.37 22.25 23.55
CA GLY A 670 -17.30 23.35 22.58
C GLY A 670 -15.95 24.05 22.58
N LYS A 671 -15.85 25.11 21.81
CA LYS A 671 -14.63 25.92 21.69
C LYS A 671 -14.62 27.02 22.76
N PRO A 672 -13.45 27.42 23.30
CA PRO A 672 -13.33 28.64 24.05
C PRO A 672 -13.77 29.86 23.22
N ASN A 673 -14.59 30.72 23.79
CA ASN A 673 -15.26 31.82 23.06
C ASN A 673 -14.30 32.89 22.54
N HIS A 674 -13.09 33.05 23.11
CA HIS A 674 -12.07 33.97 22.61
C HIS A 674 -11.52 33.57 21.21
N LEU A 675 -11.84 32.36 20.74
CA LEU A 675 -11.45 31.86 19.41
C LEU A 675 -12.51 32.12 18.34
N ASN A 676 -13.70 32.64 18.68
CA ASN A 676 -14.83 32.78 17.78
C ASN A 676 -14.57 33.66 16.56
N GLU A 677 -13.70 34.66 16.69
CA GLU A 677 -13.37 35.61 15.62
C GLU A 677 -11.96 35.43 15.06
N ARG A 678 -11.28 34.36 15.38
CA ARG A 678 -9.91 34.14 14.91
C ARG A 678 -9.65 32.68 14.50
N GLU A 679 -8.72 32.53 13.57
CA GLU A 679 -8.20 31.22 13.22
C GLU A 679 -7.20 30.73 14.27
N GLY A 680 -7.19 29.42 14.52
CA GLY A 680 -6.27 28.81 15.45
C GLY A 680 -6.95 28.23 16.69
N ARG A 681 -6.14 27.67 17.58
CA ARG A 681 -6.58 26.94 18.77
C ARG A 681 -6.21 27.61 20.09
N GLY A 682 -5.46 28.68 20.04
CA GLY A 682 -4.97 29.37 21.25
C GLY A 682 -4.08 28.50 22.13
N PHE A 683 -3.39 27.55 21.53
CA PHE A 683 -2.60 26.53 22.20
C PHE A 683 -1.25 26.33 21.52
N ALA A 684 -0.21 26.10 22.29
CA ALA A 684 1.12 25.79 21.80
C ALA A 684 1.79 24.71 22.64
N VAL A 685 2.59 23.90 21.97
CA VAL A 685 3.47 22.91 22.57
C VAL A 685 4.91 23.35 22.31
N VAL A 686 5.68 23.48 23.36
CA VAL A 686 7.09 23.85 23.28
C VAL A 686 7.94 22.62 23.57
N GLY A 687 8.84 22.30 22.66
CA GLY A 687 9.84 21.25 22.83
C GLY A 687 11.11 21.80 23.49
N TYR A 688 11.56 21.12 24.52
CA TYR A 688 12.81 21.39 25.25
C TYR A 688 13.83 20.28 24.97
N GLY A 689 14.99 20.39 25.51
CA GLY A 689 16.00 19.37 25.51
C GLY A 689 16.39 18.89 24.11
N LYS A 690 16.37 17.59 23.90
CA LYS A 690 16.73 16.98 22.62
C LYS A 690 15.74 17.31 21.50
N LEU A 691 14.44 17.36 21.81
CA LEU A 691 13.41 17.73 20.84
C LEU A 691 13.57 19.19 20.38
N GLY A 692 13.72 20.08 21.31
CA GLY A 692 13.94 21.51 21.01
C GLY A 692 15.25 21.75 20.26
N GLY A 693 16.28 20.99 20.56
CA GLY A 693 17.61 21.09 19.95
C GLY A 693 17.81 20.28 18.66
N TRP A 694 16.78 19.69 18.08
CA TRP A 694 16.89 18.82 16.88
C TRP A 694 17.83 17.62 17.05
N GLU A 695 17.85 17.03 18.25
CA GLU A 695 18.84 16.03 18.66
C GLU A 695 18.23 14.76 19.22
N LEU A 696 17.00 14.43 18.79
CA LEU A 696 16.33 13.21 19.23
C LEU A 696 17.13 11.98 18.85
N GLY A 697 17.19 11.02 19.79
CA GLY A 697 17.64 9.67 19.56
C GLY A 697 16.47 8.68 19.48
N TYR A 698 16.77 7.41 19.21
CA TYR A 698 15.75 6.37 19.02
C TYR A 698 14.86 6.13 20.24
N SER A 699 15.38 6.28 21.44
CA SER A 699 14.68 6.07 22.72
C SER A 699 14.52 7.34 23.56
N SER A 700 14.58 8.50 22.91
CA SER A 700 14.46 9.78 23.64
C SER A 700 13.05 10.04 24.10
N ASP A 701 12.92 10.56 25.32
CA ASP A 701 11.70 11.14 25.83
C ASP A 701 11.42 12.48 25.13
N LEU A 702 10.20 12.93 25.16
CA LEU A 702 9.81 14.27 24.72
C LEU A 702 9.71 15.18 25.95
N ASP A 703 10.56 16.18 26.02
CA ASP A 703 10.47 17.26 27.01
C ASP A 703 9.52 18.32 26.46
N LEU A 704 8.32 18.40 27.00
CA LEU A 704 7.25 19.28 26.52
C LEU A 704 6.75 20.20 27.61
N ILE A 705 6.41 21.44 27.24
CA ILE A 705 5.52 22.29 28.00
C ILE A 705 4.35 22.77 27.15
N PHE A 706 3.26 23.12 27.79
CA PHE A 706 2.02 23.53 27.14
C PHE A 706 1.69 24.96 27.50
N LEU A 707 1.36 25.75 26.49
CA LEU A 707 0.99 27.17 26.66
C LEU A 707 -0.37 27.45 26.03
N HIS A 708 -1.13 28.37 26.59
CA HIS A 708 -2.35 28.90 26.01
C HIS A 708 -2.36 30.41 26.05
N ASP A 709 -3.27 31.02 25.32
CA ASP A 709 -3.49 32.49 25.34
C ASP A 709 -4.90 32.88 25.81
N CYS A 710 -5.54 32.00 26.57
CA CYS A 710 -6.91 32.18 27.04
C CYS A 710 -7.02 33.30 28.04
N PRO A 711 -7.91 34.31 27.84
CA PRO A 711 -8.27 35.30 28.82
C PRO A 711 -8.94 34.66 30.06
N MET A 712 -8.89 35.40 31.20
CA MET A 712 -9.45 34.89 32.45
C MET A 712 -10.97 34.70 32.43
N ASP A 713 -11.68 35.43 31.61
CA ASP A 713 -13.14 35.49 31.52
C ASP A 713 -13.71 34.60 30.37
N ALA A 714 -12.86 33.91 29.61
CA ALA A 714 -13.30 33.08 28.55
C ALA A 714 -13.98 31.78 29.03
N MET A 715 -15.10 31.44 28.38
CA MET A 715 -15.87 30.22 28.60
C MET A 715 -15.98 29.46 27.30
N THR A 716 -16.23 28.16 27.36
CA THR A 716 -16.53 27.34 26.17
C THR A 716 -17.99 27.54 25.73
N ASP A 717 -18.28 27.26 24.47
CA ASP A 717 -19.59 27.48 23.82
C ASP A 717 -20.42 26.19 23.59
N GLY A 718 -20.05 25.11 24.22
CA GLY A 718 -20.77 23.83 24.07
C GLY A 718 -21.92 23.69 25.08
N GLU A 719 -22.66 22.57 24.95
CA GLU A 719 -23.77 22.24 25.87
C GLU A 719 -23.30 22.17 27.34
N ARG A 720 -22.05 21.78 27.54
CA ARG A 720 -21.41 21.73 28.86
C ARG A 720 -20.30 22.77 28.92
N GLU A 721 -20.68 23.99 29.27
CA GLU A 721 -19.74 25.09 29.41
C GLU A 721 -18.76 24.86 30.55
N ILE A 722 -17.49 25.17 30.31
CA ILE A 722 -16.42 25.21 31.32
C ILE A 722 -15.56 26.46 31.13
N ASP A 723 -14.84 26.86 32.19
CA ASP A 723 -13.83 27.90 32.12
C ASP A 723 -12.77 27.59 31.06
N GLY A 724 -12.38 28.59 30.26
CA GLY A 724 -11.44 28.39 29.14
C GLY A 724 -10.07 27.84 29.59
N ARG A 725 -9.57 28.30 30.75
CA ARG A 725 -8.30 27.79 31.31
C ARG A 725 -8.43 26.31 31.74
N GLN A 726 -9.61 25.94 32.29
CA GLN A 726 -9.91 24.56 32.62
C GLN A 726 -10.00 23.69 31.35
N PHE A 727 -10.51 24.27 30.27
CA PHE A 727 -10.51 23.58 28.97
C PHE A 727 -9.09 23.22 28.52
N TYR A 728 -8.16 24.17 28.55
CA TYR A 728 -6.77 23.93 28.15
C TYR A 728 -6.02 23.00 29.10
N LEU A 729 -6.32 23.06 30.41
CA LEU A 729 -5.78 22.09 31.35
C LEU A 729 -6.21 20.65 31.01
N ARG A 730 -7.48 20.45 30.73
CA ARG A 730 -8.01 19.15 30.33
C ARG A 730 -7.49 18.71 28.98
N LEU A 731 -7.31 19.66 28.04
CA LEU A 731 -6.67 19.40 26.76
C LEU A 731 -5.25 18.87 26.96
N ALA A 732 -4.45 19.52 27.76
CA ALA A 732 -3.09 19.10 28.08
C ALA A 732 -3.06 17.72 28.76
N GLN A 733 -3.95 17.48 29.73
CA GLN A 733 -4.09 16.17 30.36
C GLN A 733 -4.48 15.09 29.35
N ARG A 734 -5.38 15.42 28.42
CA ARG A 734 -5.77 14.48 27.36
C ARG A 734 -4.61 14.16 26.43
N ILE A 735 -3.82 15.15 26.04
CA ILE A 735 -2.60 14.97 25.24
C ILE A 735 -1.63 14.03 25.96
N MET A 736 -1.36 14.25 27.23
CA MET A 736 -0.50 13.39 28.04
C MET A 736 -1.02 11.95 28.10
N HIS A 737 -2.33 11.79 28.26
CA HIS A 737 -2.97 10.50 28.25
C HIS A 737 -2.81 9.77 26.90
N LEU A 738 -3.03 10.46 25.78
CA LEU A 738 -2.89 9.88 24.45
C LEU A 738 -1.45 9.42 24.15
N PHE A 739 -0.45 10.14 24.64
CA PHE A 739 0.95 9.72 24.53
C PHE A 739 1.29 8.49 25.37
N SER A 740 0.81 8.46 26.62
CA SER A 740 1.21 7.46 27.62
C SER A 740 0.36 6.19 27.64
N THR A 741 -0.83 6.22 27.04
CA THR A 741 -1.72 5.04 27.00
C THR A 741 -1.03 3.90 26.29
N ARG A 742 -0.99 2.74 26.96
CA ARG A 742 -0.39 1.53 26.41
C ARG A 742 -1.42 0.74 25.61
N THR A 743 -1.13 0.56 24.32
CA THR A 743 -1.91 -0.32 23.43
C THR A 743 -1.11 -1.58 23.11
N SER A 744 -1.63 -2.46 22.24
CA SER A 744 -0.90 -3.63 21.75
C SER A 744 0.42 -3.24 21.06
N SER A 745 0.49 -2.06 20.46
CA SER A 745 1.69 -1.47 19.85
C SER A 745 2.53 -0.61 20.82
N GLY A 746 2.28 -0.68 22.12
CA GLY A 746 3.03 0.02 23.14
C GLY A 746 2.52 1.44 23.43
N ILE A 747 3.41 2.28 23.95
CA ILE A 747 3.16 3.72 24.15
C ILE A 747 3.67 4.50 22.95
N LEU A 748 3.13 5.71 22.74
CA LEU A 748 3.59 6.54 21.63
C LEU A 748 4.95 7.18 21.94
N TYR A 749 5.03 7.98 23.00
CA TYR A 749 6.27 8.54 23.57
C TYR A 749 6.12 8.68 25.08
N GLU A 750 7.22 8.58 25.79
CA GLU A 750 7.30 9.11 27.14
C GLU A 750 7.42 10.63 27.08
N VAL A 751 6.60 11.31 27.85
CA VAL A 751 6.57 12.80 27.89
C VAL A 751 6.94 13.29 29.27
N ASP A 752 7.96 14.16 29.34
CA ASP A 752 8.38 14.85 30.53
C ASP A 752 7.95 16.31 30.46
N ALA A 753 7.12 16.70 31.38
CA ALA A 753 6.65 18.08 31.50
C ALA A 753 7.23 18.86 32.72
N ARG A 754 8.30 18.35 33.33
CA ARG A 754 8.91 18.96 34.54
C ARG A 754 9.65 20.26 34.30
N LEU A 755 9.96 20.60 33.05
CA LEU A 755 10.58 21.88 32.68
C LEU A 755 9.59 23.08 32.67
N ARG A 756 8.31 22.81 32.95
CA ARG A 756 7.30 23.87 33.10
C ARG A 756 7.55 24.75 34.29
N PRO A 757 6.98 25.98 34.30
CA PRO A 757 7.09 26.88 35.45
C PRO A 757 6.74 26.20 36.79
N SER A 758 7.59 26.36 37.79
CA SER A 758 7.53 25.72 39.11
C SER A 758 7.67 24.16 39.05
N GLY A 759 8.14 23.61 37.96
CA GLY A 759 8.39 22.17 37.82
C GLY A 759 7.17 21.31 38.09
N ALA A 760 7.34 20.17 38.73
CA ALA A 760 6.24 19.23 39.03
C ALA A 760 5.15 19.82 39.95
N ALA A 761 5.45 20.85 40.71
CA ALA A 761 4.49 21.55 41.56
C ALA A 761 3.64 22.60 40.81
N GLY A 762 4.05 22.97 39.59
CA GLY A 762 3.36 23.97 38.79
C GLY A 762 2.17 23.38 38.00
N MET A 763 1.38 24.29 37.45
CA MET A 763 0.27 23.91 36.55
C MET A 763 0.79 23.23 35.29
N LEU A 764 0.10 22.20 34.82
CA LEU A 764 0.49 21.44 33.59
C LEU A 764 0.50 22.34 32.36
N VAL A 765 -0.43 23.29 32.28
CA VAL A 765 -0.50 24.29 31.22
C VAL A 765 -0.54 25.68 31.83
N THR A 766 0.18 26.60 31.24
CA THR A 766 0.22 28.01 31.69
C THR A 766 -0.13 28.93 30.54
N SER A 767 -0.63 30.15 30.89
CA SER A 767 -0.78 31.17 29.86
C SER A 767 0.60 31.66 29.40
N ALA A 768 0.68 32.13 28.17
CA ALA A 768 1.92 32.66 27.63
C ALA A 768 2.44 33.85 28.42
N GLU A 769 1.52 34.67 28.96
CA GLU A 769 1.85 35.80 29.84
C GLU A 769 2.45 35.33 31.17
N ALA A 770 1.82 34.35 31.82
CA ALA A 770 2.33 33.80 33.08
C ALA A 770 3.70 33.12 32.87
N PHE A 771 3.90 32.48 31.77
CA PHE A 771 5.20 31.92 31.39
C PHE A 771 6.28 33.01 31.26
N ALA A 772 5.96 34.10 30.57
CA ALA A 772 6.86 35.22 30.41
C ALA A 772 7.23 35.84 31.77
N ASP A 773 6.25 36.10 32.64
CA ASP A 773 6.47 36.66 33.97
C ASP A 773 7.32 35.72 34.84
N TYR A 774 7.07 34.42 34.80
CA TYR A 774 7.86 33.44 35.53
C TYR A 774 9.33 33.43 35.06
N GLN A 775 9.56 33.44 33.76
CA GLN A 775 10.90 33.42 33.18
C GLN A 775 11.69 34.71 33.54
N LYS A 776 11.00 35.84 33.62
CA LYS A 776 11.65 37.15 34.00
C LYS A 776 11.99 37.24 35.47
N ASN A 777 11.10 36.75 36.33
CA ASN A 777 11.11 37.14 37.77
C ASN A 777 11.44 35.97 38.73
N GLU A 778 11.16 34.74 38.34
CA GLU A 778 11.21 33.59 39.24
C GLU A 778 12.12 32.46 38.77
N ALA A 779 12.41 32.36 37.46
CA ALA A 779 13.18 31.27 36.92
C ALA A 779 14.65 31.30 37.33
N TRP A 780 15.22 30.13 37.58
CA TRP A 780 16.62 29.95 37.87
C TRP A 780 17.48 30.02 36.59
N THR A 781 18.77 30.27 36.72
CA THR A 781 19.72 30.31 35.60
C THR A 781 19.69 29.02 34.80
N TRP A 782 19.57 27.86 35.43
CA TRP A 782 19.48 26.57 34.73
C TRP A 782 18.18 26.43 33.90
N GLU A 783 17.09 27.09 34.30
CA GLU A 783 15.86 27.14 33.49
C GLU A 783 16.06 28.01 32.25
N HIS A 784 16.83 29.09 32.36
CA HIS A 784 17.24 29.90 31.22
C HIS A 784 18.19 29.14 30.29
N GLN A 785 19.07 28.29 30.82
CA GLN A 785 19.89 27.39 30.02
C GLN A 785 19.01 26.40 29.23
N ALA A 786 17.99 25.84 29.85
CA ALA A 786 17.03 24.97 29.18
C ALA A 786 16.28 25.72 28.05
N LEU A 787 15.95 26.99 28.29
CA LEU A 787 15.27 27.85 27.32
C LEU A 787 16.10 28.09 26.03
N VAL A 788 17.42 28.06 26.11
CA VAL A 788 18.30 28.16 24.93
C VAL A 788 17.96 27.08 23.91
N ARG A 789 17.58 25.89 24.36
CA ARG A 789 17.22 24.75 23.54
C ARG A 789 15.72 24.58 23.32
N ALA A 790 14.93 25.56 23.71
CA ALA A 790 13.47 25.53 23.57
C ALA A 790 13.01 26.02 22.21
N ARG A 791 12.00 25.36 21.67
CA ARG A 791 11.41 25.68 20.37
C ARG A 791 9.94 25.28 20.35
N VAL A 792 9.09 26.13 19.77
CA VAL A 792 7.68 25.75 19.54
C VAL A 792 7.63 24.65 18.47
N VAL A 793 7.06 23.51 18.82
CA VAL A 793 6.90 22.34 17.92
C VAL A 793 5.49 22.22 17.37
N TYR A 794 4.52 22.84 18.04
CA TYR A 794 3.15 22.99 17.61
C TYR A 794 2.57 24.28 18.18
N GLY A 795 1.85 25.05 17.38
CA GLY A 795 1.16 26.23 17.91
C GLY A 795 0.63 27.14 16.81
N ASP A 796 -0.28 28.01 17.24
CA ASP A 796 -0.77 29.08 16.40
C ASP A 796 0.37 30.06 16.07
N PRO A 797 0.38 30.66 14.88
CA PRO A 797 1.45 31.60 14.49
C PRO A 797 1.65 32.77 15.47
N GLN A 798 0.57 33.33 16.03
CA GLN A 798 0.64 34.42 17.00
C GLN A 798 1.27 33.98 18.31
N LEU A 799 0.87 32.84 18.84
CA LEU A 799 1.39 32.29 20.08
C LEU A 799 2.85 31.83 19.92
N THR A 800 3.19 31.29 18.78
CA THR A 800 4.58 30.95 18.39
C THR A 800 5.46 32.21 18.37
N ALA A 801 5.01 33.28 17.71
CA ALA A 801 5.73 34.53 17.65
C ALA A 801 5.90 35.17 19.04
N HIS A 802 4.88 35.07 19.90
CA HIS A 802 4.94 35.54 21.28
C HIS A 802 5.99 34.79 22.11
N PHE A 803 5.98 33.46 22.00
CA PHE A 803 7.00 32.64 22.68
C PHE A 803 8.41 32.95 22.18
N ASP A 804 8.62 33.09 20.90
CA ASP A 804 9.92 33.44 20.31
C ASP A 804 10.39 34.81 20.79
N ALA A 805 9.49 35.77 20.93
CA ALA A 805 9.80 37.10 21.48
C ALA A 805 10.19 37.02 22.97
N VAL A 806 9.45 36.24 23.77
CA VAL A 806 9.76 36.01 25.18
C VAL A 806 11.12 35.33 25.36
N ARG A 807 11.35 34.27 24.56
CA ARG A 807 12.62 33.54 24.57
C ARG A 807 13.78 34.46 24.24
N ARG A 808 13.68 35.27 23.22
CA ARG A 808 14.68 36.26 22.83
C ARG A 808 14.92 37.26 23.90
N GLU A 809 13.85 37.81 24.50
CA GLU A 809 13.94 38.81 25.59
C GLU A 809 14.70 38.23 26.80
N ILE A 810 14.39 36.99 27.21
CA ILE A 810 15.05 36.35 28.35
C ILE A 810 16.52 36.06 28.06
N MET A 811 16.80 35.57 26.87
CA MET A 811 18.18 35.19 26.48
C MET A 811 19.08 36.41 26.30
N THR A 812 18.52 37.53 25.92
CA THR A 812 19.23 38.82 25.73
C THR A 812 19.30 39.70 26.99
N LEU A 813 18.82 39.24 28.13
CA LEU A 813 18.98 39.95 29.39
C LEU A 813 20.47 40.16 29.70
N PRO A 814 20.88 41.36 30.12
CA PRO A 814 22.24 41.58 30.56
C PRO A 814 22.54 40.74 31.81
N ARG A 815 23.67 40.06 31.81
CA ARG A 815 24.09 39.19 32.91
C ARG A 815 25.54 39.48 33.32
N GLU A 816 25.81 39.40 34.61
CA GLU A 816 27.18 39.49 35.07
C GLU A 816 27.93 38.19 34.74
N GLY A 817 29.01 38.29 33.99
CA GLY A 817 29.75 37.15 33.44
C GLY A 817 30.23 36.18 34.49
N LYS A 818 30.82 36.65 35.58
CA LYS A 818 31.36 35.80 36.66
C LYS A 818 30.26 35.06 37.42
N THR A 819 29.16 35.75 37.73
CA THR A 819 28.01 35.13 38.41
C THR A 819 27.41 34.04 37.55
N LEU A 820 27.14 34.33 36.26
CA LEU A 820 26.63 33.36 35.30
C LEU A 820 27.56 32.15 35.15
N GLN A 821 28.85 32.38 34.99
CA GLN A 821 29.88 31.34 34.88
C GLN A 821 29.87 30.41 36.10
N THR A 822 29.79 30.98 37.30
CA THR A 822 29.75 30.23 38.54
C THR A 822 28.47 29.39 38.65
N GLU A 823 27.32 29.97 38.37
CA GLU A 823 26.05 29.27 38.45
C GLU A 823 25.95 28.11 37.45
N VAL A 824 26.40 28.29 36.22
CA VAL A 824 26.43 27.24 35.19
C VAL A 824 27.37 26.12 35.60
N ARG A 825 28.55 26.46 36.10
CA ARG A 825 29.55 25.49 36.57
C ARG A 825 29.03 24.66 37.75
N GLU A 826 28.50 25.36 38.78
CA GLU A 826 27.93 24.69 39.96
C GLU A 826 26.78 23.76 39.63
N MET A 827 25.89 24.17 38.70
CA MET A 827 24.80 23.32 38.24
C MET A 827 25.33 22.06 37.55
N ARG A 828 26.36 22.19 36.72
CA ARG A 828 27.00 21.06 36.08
C ARG A 828 27.67 20.11 37.07
N GLU A 829 28.33 20.63 38.05
CA GLU A 829 28.94 19.84 39.13
C GLU A 829 27.90 19.06 39.94
N LYS A 830 26.77 19.70 40.27
CA LYS A 830 25.64 19.03 40.91
C LYS A 830 25.08 17.91 40.07
N MET A 831 24.91 18.13 38.77
CA MET A 831 24.45 17.11 37.86
C MET A 831 25.43 15.93 37.77
N ARG A 832 26.75 16.19 37.72
CA ARG A 832 27.77 15.12 37.74
C ARG A 832 27.73 14.31 39.02
N ALA A 833 27.58 14.96 40.17
CA ALA A 833 27.49 14.29 41.47
C ALA A 833 26.30 13.32 41.56
N HIS A 834 25.18 13.63 40.89
CA HIS A 834 23.97 12.83 40.90
C HIS A 834 23.93 11.77 39.79
N LEU A 835 24.42 12.11 38.61
CA LEU A 835 24.28 11.28 37.37
C LEU A 835 25.59 10.64 36.92
N GLY A 836 26.74 11.09 37.49
CA GLY A 836 28.06 10.64 37.05
C GLY A 836 28.31 9.15 37.25
N ASN A 837 29.09 8.59 36.35
CA ASN A 837 29.45 7.20 36.32
C ASN A 837 30.18 6.76 37.59
N LYS A 838 29.74 5.69 38.21
CA LYS A 838 30.34 5.09 39.39
C LYS A 838 31.47 4.08 39.04
N HIS A 839 31.65 3.78 37.75
CA HIS A 839 32.65 2.84 37.26
C HIS A 839 33.89 3.57 36.74
N ARG A 840 35.03 3.32 37.33
CA ARG A 840 36.30 4.01 37.02
C ARG A 840 36.95 3.62 35.68
N ASP A 841 36.50 2.54 35.08
CA ASP A 841 37.00 1.95 33.84
C ASP A 841 36.11 2.20 32.60
N ARG A 842 35.08 3.02 32.76
CA ARG A 842 34.14 3.34 31.67
C ARG A 842 33.90 4.83 31.61
N PHE A 843 33.66 5.33 30.40
CA PHE A 843 33.28 6.71 30.09
C PHE A 843 31.82 6.80 29.72
N ASP A 844 31.04 7.57 30.46
CA ASP A 844 29.68 7.93 30.08
C ASP A 844 29.72 9.09 29.09
N ILE A 845 29.38 8.81 27.84
CA ILE A 845 29.46 9.75 26.71
C ILE A 845 28.66 11.03 26.98
N LYS A 846 27.56 10.91 27.69
CA LYS A 846 26.67 12.03 27.98
C LYS A 846 27.06 12.75 29.25
N ALA A 847 27.23 12.04 30.35
CA ALA A 847 27.27 12.60 31.70
C ALA A 847 28.66 12.93 32.22
N ASP A 848 29.70 12.22 31.77
CA ASP A 848 31.05 12.39 32.29
C ASP A 848 31.75 13.65 31.75
N GLU A 849 32.86 13.97 32.35
CA GLU A 849 33.71 15.12 31.98
C GLU A 849 34.30 14.94 30.58
N GLY A 850 34.13 15.95 29.73
CA GLY A 850 34.50 15.87 28.31
C GLY A 850 33.44 15.26 27.43
N GLY A 851 32.24 14.96 27.96
CA GLY A 851 31.13 14.42 27.24
C GLY A 851 30.21 15.47 26.60
N ILE A 852 29.10 14.98 26.06
CA ILE A 852 28.13 15.82 25.30
C ILE A 852 27.56 16.94 26.16
N THR A 853 27.22 16.66 27.42
CA THR A 853 26.62 17.65 28.31
C THR A 853 27.54 18.82 28.55
N ASP A 854 28.83 18.65 28.60
CA ASP A 854 29.79 19.74 28.74
C ASP A 854 29.76 20.67 27.53
N ILE A 855 29.65 20.12 26.32
CA ILE A 855 29.52 20.91 25.08
C ILE A 855 28.19 21.70 25.10
N GLU A 856 27.12 21.10 25.54
CA GLU A 856 25.81 21.75 25.67
C GLU A 856 25.86 22.90 26.67
N PHE A 857 26.49 22.73 27.81
CA PHE A 857 26.67 23.75 28.82
C PHE A 857 27.55 24.90 28.34
N ILE A 858 28.61 24.62 27.60
CA ILE A 858 29.46 25.64 26.98
C ILE A 858 28.64 26.52 26.04
N THR A 859 27.88 25.90 25.13
CA THR A 859 27.04 26.63 24.16
C THR A 859 25.95 27.44 24.84
N GLN A 860 25.29 26.87 25.83
CA GLN A 860 24.26 27.58 26.64
C GLN A 860 24.84 28.77 27.39
N TYR A 861 25.97 28.59 28.05
CA TYR A 861 26.66 29.67 28.75
C TYR A 861 27.02 30.81 27.79
N LEU A 862 27.63 30.47 26.65
CA LEU A 862 28.07 31.49 25.69
C LEU A 862 26.91 32.26 25.08
N VAL A 863 25.79 31.58 24.80
CA VAL A 863 24.59 32.26 24.32
C VAL A 863 24.05 33.22 25.39
N LEU A 864 23.87 32.77 26.64
CA LEU A 864 23.37 33.59 27.70
C LEU A 864 24.31 34.77 28.05
N ARG A 865 25.61 34.55 27.92
CA ARG A 865 26.63 35.57 28.19
C ARG A 865 26.67 36.69 27.17
N TYR A 866 26.58 36.33 25.86
CA TYR A 866 26.83 37.26 24.76
C TYR A 866 25.60 37.66 23.95
N ALA A 867 24.43 37.06 24.19
CA ALA A 867 23.23 37.38 23.43
C ALA A 867 22.72 38.82 23.63
N HIS A 868 23.02 39.42 24.77
CA HIS A 868 22.69 40.82 25.00
C HIS A 868 23.38 41.77 24.00
N GLU A 869 24.66 41.52 23.72
CA GLU A 869 25.44 42.28 22.76
C GLU A 869 25.20 41.81 21.32
N LYS A 870 24.94 40.53 21.12
CA LYS A 870 24.76 39.86 19.82
C LYS A 870 23.46 39.07 19.77
N PRO A 871 22.31 39.69 19.59
CA PRO A 871 21.00 39.03 19.63
C PRO A 871 20.80 37.92 18.58
N LYS A 872 21.61 37.87 17.52
CA LYS A 872 21.58 36.82 16.51
C LYS A 872 21.88 35.44 17.09
N LEU A 873 22.56 35.35 18.24
CA LEU A 873 22.83 34.08 18.93
C LEU A 873 21.55 33.35 19.37
N THR A 874 20.45 34.04 19.49
CA THR A 874 19.15 33.48 19.88
C THR A 874 18.40 32.80 18.76
N ARG A 875 18.92 32.81 17.51
CA ARG A 875 18.22 32.35 16.32
C ARG A 875 17.94 30.88 16.33
N TRP A 876 18.89 30.07 16.77
CA TRP A 876 18.81 28.63 16.74
C TRP A 876 18.83 28.00 18.12
N SER A 877 18.35 26.78 18.20
CA SER A 877 18.25 26.00 19.45
C SER A 877 19.17 24.78 19.48
N ASP A 878 19.75 24.37 18.37
CA ASP A 878 20.64 23.23 18.26
C ASP A 878 22.11 23.62 18.44
N ASN A 879 22.89 22.73 19.05
CA ASN A 879 24.28 22.99 19.37
C ASN A 879 25.15 23.29 18.14
N VAL A 880 24.95 22.61 17.04
CA VAL A 880 25.79 22.77 15.84
C VAL A 880 25.65 24.18 15.26
N ARG A 881 24.39 24.63 15.06
CA ARG A 881 24.15 25.98 14.54
C ARG A 881 24.51 27.07 15.55
N ILE A 882 24.38 26.81 16.85
CA ILE A 882 24.87 27.75 17.89
C ILE A 882 26.37 27.88 17.81
N LEU A 883 27.13 26.80 17.68
CA LEU A 883 28.60 26.85 17.51
C LEU A 883 28.99 27.63 16.25
N GLU A 884 28.29 27.42 15.13
CA GLU A 884 28.50 28.20 13.92
C GLU A 884 28.24 29.71 14.14
N LEU A 885 27.17 30.03 14.84
CA LEU A 885 26.83 31.45 15.20
C LEU A 885 27.89 32.07 16.09
N LEU A 886 28.42 31.34 17.08
CA LEU A 886 29.48 31.80 17.96
C LEU A 886 30.76 32.14 17.15
N ALA A 887 31.10 31.33 16.17
CA ALA A 887 32.21 31.61 15.26
C ALA A 887 31.92 32.81 14.35
N GLN A 888 30.74 32.87 13.73
CA GLN A 888 30.33 33.97 12.85
C GLN A 888 30.24 35.36 13.56
N ASN A 889 30.05 35.36 14.88
CA ASN A 889 29.97 36.57 15.69
C ASN A 889 31.27 36.88 16.46
N ASP A 890 32.38 36.23 16.10
CA ASP A 890 33.71 36.46 16.67
C ASP A 890 33.80 36.23 18.19
N ILE A 891 32.98 35.34 18.74
CA ILE A 891 33.01 34.96 20.15
C ILE A 891 33.96 33.78 20.33
N MET A 892 33.92 32.81 19.41
CA MET A 892 34.73 31.62 19.42
C MET A 892 35.53 31.59 18.13
N GLU A 893 36.78 31.08 18.22
CA GLU A 893 37.57 30.85 16.99
C GLU A 893 36.91 29.77 16.11
N GLU A 894 36.92 29.99 14.79
CA GLU A 894 36.29 29.07 13.84
C GLU A 894 36.83 27.64 13.96
N GLN A 895 38.12 27.50 14.18
CA GLN A 895 38.75 26.18 14.37
C GLN A 895 38.25 25.49 15.63
N GLU A 896 38.04 26.22 16.73
CA GLU A 896 37.50 25.69 17.98
C GLU A 896 36.04 25.26 17.79
N ALA A 897 35.23 26.09 17.14
CA ALA A 897 33.82 25.78 16.85
C ALA A 897 33.70 24.54 15.95
N MET A 898 34.50 24.42 14.92
CA MET A 898 34.53 23.24 14.06
C MET A 898 34.99 21.99 14.81
N ALA A 899 35.97 22.11 15.67
CA ALA A 899 36.49 21.00 16.46
C ALA A 899 35.44 20.51 17.48
N LEU A 900 34.76 21.43 18.18
CA LEU A 900 33.66 21.09 19.10
C LEU A 900 32.48 20.47 18.35
N THR A 901 32.15 20.95 17.16
CA THR A 901 31.11 20.37 16.31
C THR A 901 31.46 18.93 15.92
N ARG A 902 32.68 18.66 15.53
CA ARG A 902 33.14 17.29 15.22
C ARG A 902 33.11 16.39 16.45
N ALA A 903 33.59 16.86 17.58
CA ALA A 903 33.53 16.10 18.82
C ALA A 903 32.06 15.78 19.21
N TYR A 904 31.21 16.76 19.11
CA TYR A 904 29.79 16.61 19.41
C TYR A 904 29.11 15.58 18.47
N THR A 905 29.30 15.70 17.17
CA THR A 905 28.72 14.77 16.20
C THR A 905 29.28 13.35 16.34
N THR A 906 30.58 13.20 16.61
CA THR A 906 31.23 11.91 16.86
C THR A 906 30.68 11.22 18.11
N LEU A 907 30.55 11.93 19.22
CA LEU A 907 29.99 11.40 20.46
C LEU A 907 28.51 11.03 20.32
N ARG A 908 27.74 11.83 19.58
CA ARG A 908 26.32 11.52 19.31
C ARG A 908 26.14 10.34 18.39
N ASP A 909 26.99 10.19 17.37
CA ASP A 909 26.98 9.05 16.47
C ASP A 909 27.20 7.75 17.25
N GLU A 910 28.15 7.75 18.15
CA GLU A 910 28.37 6.60 19.04
C GLU A 910 27.17 6.32 19.95
N LEU A 911 26.52 7.34 20.50
CA LEU A 911 25.30 7.15 21.29
C LEU A 911 24.16 6.53 20.47
N HIS A 912 24.00 6.94 19.22
CA HIS A 912 23.02 6.32 18.33
C HIS A 912 23.35 4.86 18.04
N HIS A 913 24.62 4.55 17.77
CA HIS A 913 25.07 3.18 17.55
C HIS A 913 24.89 2.30 18.79
N LEU A 914 25.23 2.82 19.98
CA LEU A 914 24.98 2.13 21.24
C LEU A 914 23.49 1.90 21.48
N ALA A 915 22.63 2.86 21.15
CA ALA A 915 21.18 2.70 21.26
C ALA A 915 20.66 1.61 20.31
N LEU A 916 21.17 1.55 19.08
CA LEU A 916 20.85 0.48 18.13
C LEU A 916 21.32 -0.89 18.62
N GLN A 917 22.39 -0.94 19.44
CA GLN A 917 22.91 -2.15 20.08
C GLN A 917 22.26 -2.46 21.45
N GLU A 918 21.26 -1.68 21.87
CA GLU A 918 20.65 -1.76 23.21
C GLU A 918 21.67 -1.72 24.34
N LEU A 919 22.77 -1.03 24.11
CA LEU A 919 23.83 -0.84 25.09
C LEU A 919 23.65 0.51 25.82
N PRO A 920 24.03 0.58 27.08
CA PRO A 920 24.06 1.87 27.80
C PRO A 920 25.10 2.79 27.15
N GLY A 921 24.92 4.10 27.32
CA GLY A 921 25.77 5.13 26.71
C GLY A 921 27.18 5.21 27.30
N HIS A 922 27.81 4.07 27.61
CA HIS A 922 29.10 3.95 28.21
C HIS A 922 30.08 3.21 27.28
N VAL A 923 31.29 3.74 27.12
CA VAL A 923 32.35 3.13 26.37
C VAL A 923 33.59 2.90 27.28
N SER A 924 34.64 2.23 26.77
CA SER A 924 35.89 2.10 27.49
C SER A 924 36.50 3.47 27.78
N GLU A 925 37.18 3.61 28.93
CA GLU A 925 37.82 4.86 29.32
C GLU A 925 38.84 5.37 28.30
N ASP A 926 39.40 4.49 27.48
CA ASP A 926 40.38 4.83 26.43
C ASP A 926 39.75 5.38 25.15
N CYS A 927 38.41 5.34 25.03
CA CYS A 927 37.72 5.84 23.85
C CYS A 927 37.56 7.36 23.86
N PHE A 928 37.60 7.96 22.66
CA PHE A 928 37.34 9.39 22.42
C PHE A 928 38.28 10.33 23.24
N THR A 929 39.48 9.91 23.53
CA THR A 929 40.46 10.70 24.35
C THR A 929 40.70 12.08 23.72
N ALA A 930 40.85 12.16 22.40
CA ALA A 930 41.15 13.42 21.72
C ALA A 930 39.92 14.37 21.80
N GLU A 931 38.71 13.87 21.58
CA GLU A 931 37.48 14.62 21.69
C GLU A 931 37.24 15.10 23.12
N ARG A 932 37.45 14.21 24.09
CA ARG A 932 37.29 14.53 25.53
C ARG A 932 38.28 15.60 25.99
N GLU A 933 39.54 15.51 25.59
CA GLU A 933 40.60 16.50 25.91
C GLU A 933 40.25 17.86 25.31
N LEU A 934 39.78 17.89 24.06
CA LEU A 934 39.30 19.10 23.39
C LEU A 934 38.13 19.77 24.17
N VAL A 935 37.14 18.98 24.54
CA VAL A 935 35.99 19.49 25.30
C VAL A 935 36.41 19.97 26.68
N ARG A 936 37.29 19.26 27.37
CA ARG A 936 37.88 19.71 28.67
C ARG A 936 38.65 21.00 28.53
N ALA A 937 39.44 21.17 27.50
CA ALA A 937 40.18 22.41 27.23
C ALA A 937 39.24 23.56 26.97
N SER A 938 38.18 23.38 26.17
CA SER A 938 37.14 24.40 25.94
C SER A 938 36.36 24.71 27.21
N TRP A 939 36.06 23.71 28.05
CA TRP A 939 35.38 23.90 29.32
C TRP A 939 36.27 24.73 30.27
N GLN A 940 37.55 24.42 30.38
CA GLN A 940 38.49 25.17 31.19
C GLN A 940 38.59 26.63 30.73
N LYS A 941 38.73 26.85 29.45
CA LYS A 941 38.81 28.19 28.85
C LYS A 941 37.59 29.04 29.17
N TRP A 942 36.37 28.51 28.94
CA TRP A 942 35.13 29.28 28.96
C TRP A 942 34.47 29.33 30.34
N LEU A 943 34.55 28.28 31.13
CA LEU A 943 33.82 28.14 32.39
C LEU A 943 34.66 28.19 33.64
N VAL A 944 36.00 28.20 33.53
CA VAL A 944 36.90 28.28 34.66
C VAL A 944 37.82 29.51 34.62
N GLU A 945 38.47 29.77 33.47
CA GLU A 945 39.54 30.77 33.34
C GLU A 945 39.03 32.16 32.94
N GLU A 946 37.95 32.31 32.26
CA GLU A 946 37.34 33.54 31.80
C GLU A 946 36.50 34.19 32.94
#